data_732701eb05ad1d6017b9268d30bf88d8
#
_entry.id   732701eb05ad1d6017b9268d30bf88d8
#
_cell.length_a   1.000
_cell.length_b   1.000
_cell.length_c   1.000
_cell.angle_alpha   90.00
_cell.angle_beta   90.00
_cell.angle_gamma   90.00
#
_symmetry.space_group_name_H-M   'P 1'
#
loop_
_entity.id
_entity.type
_entity.pdbx_description
1 polymer ?
#
loop_
_entity_poly.entity_id
_entity_poly.type
_entity_poly.pdbx_seq_one_letter_code
_entity_poly.pdbx_strand_id
1 'polypeptide(L)'
;MEIPKTFQPDTAEKKWYAYWMEKKYFRSVPDHREPYTIVIPPPNVTGVLHMGHMLNNTIQDVLIRRARMLGKNACWVPGTDHASIATEAKVVQMLREKGIRKADLSREDFLKYAWEWKEKYGGIILEQLKKLGASCDWDRTRFTMEDDLSEAVIDVFIDLYKKGYIYRGMRMVNWDPAGLTAVSDEEVIHKEVQSKLTYVRYVIVDKDEAFDPSDAAALQRKFDNNETITIATVRPETILGDTAVCVHPNDPRYAGLKGKYAIIPMVNRRVPVIFDEYILMEFGTGALKVTPAHDINDYNLGVKHKLEVIDTLNADGTLSAAAGHYVGEDRFVVRKKIVKDLQEMGHVVKIEDYTNKVGYSERTDAVIEPRLSMQWFVKMKEFSKPALDAVMDGEVKLHPEKFVNTYRHWMENVHDWCISRQLWWGQRIPAWYDNKGNFTVCKTAEEALAQLKQQNAGVTAADIRQDEDVLDTWFSSWLWPISVFDGFKDPDNADIKYYYPTNDLVSAPEILFFWIARMIMAGYEYRGNKPFENVYLTGIVRDKQGRKMSKSLGNSPDPLDLIAKHGADGVRVGMLLSSPAGNDLLFDEGLCEQGRNFSNKIWNAFRLVKGWEVSTTIPQPDVNKAAIAWFDARLSEAIGEINEHYEKLRISDALMSSYKLVWDDFCAWYLELIKPAYQQPIDAATLESTTVFFEKILSIMHPFMPFITEEIWHLLRDRAAGDDIIIAHWPKAGTMDKAILSEFPVAAELISEIRNFRQSKGLSPKESLELMVRTNGDVPALHRFGEAIIKLGNLSAIRAITEKPQGAFPFVIRELECFIPMSENVDKDAERKRLQEELTYTQGFLKSVMGKLGNERFVSNAKPEVVAAEQKKKADAEAKIRAIEEALSAL
;
A
#
# COMPACT_ATOMS: atom_id res chain seq x y z
N MET A 1 -37.89 20.64 10.93
CA MET A 1 -36.83 20.02 11.73
C MET A 1 -35.69 21.02 11.79
N GLU A 2 -35.15 21.35 12.96
CA GLU A 2 -34.06 22.31 13.09
C GLU A 2 -32.75 21.63 12.61
N ILE A 3 -32.08 22.22 11.62
CA ILE A 3 -30.85 21.69 11.06
C ILE A 3 -29.70 22.03 12.01
N PRO A 4 -28.92 21.06 12.54
CA PRO A 4 -27.79 21.30 13.44
C PRO A 4 -26.75 22.26 12.85
N LYS A 5 -26.05 23.03 13.71
CA LYS A 5 -25.01 23.99 13.27
C LYS A 5 -23.83 23.28 12.62
N THR A 6 -23.48 22.08 13.06
CA THR A 6 -22.41 21.24 12.54
C THR A 6 -22.94 19.87 12.19
N PHE A 7 -22.31 19.22 11.23
CA PHE A 7 -22.63 17.84 10.90
C PHE A 7 -22.40 16.93 12.11
N GLN A 8 -23.28 15.94 12.28
CA GLN A 8 -23.24 14.97 13.39
C GLN A 8 -22.90 13.56 12.85
N PRO A 9 -21.61 13.22 12.71
CA PRO A 9 -21.17 11.98 12.05
C PRO A 9 -21.75 10.73 12.72
N ASP A 10 -21.60 10.60 14.05
CA ASP A 10 -22.03 9.39 14.78
C ASP A 10 -23.53 9.05 14.57
N THR A 11 -24.38 10.06 14.53
CA THR A 11 -25.81 9.87 14.29
C THR A 11 -26.07 9.47 12.84
N ALA A 12 -25.46 10.14 11.90
CA ALA A 12 -25.64 9.87 10.47
C ALA A 12 -25.09 8.48 10.09
N GLU A 13 -23.90 8.11 10.60
CA GLU A 13 -23.26 6.82 10.35
C GLU A 13 -24.13 5.65 10.83
N LYS A 14 -24.63 5.70 12.05
CA LYS A 14 -25.52 4.67 12.60
C LYS A 14 -26.82 4.55 11.81
N LYS A 15 -27.44 5.70 11.51
CA LYS A 15 -28.71 5.77 10.76
C LYS A 15 -28.56 5.18 9.36
N TRP A 16 -27.60 5.69 8.58
CA TRP A 16 -27.50 5.34 7.17
C TRP A 16 -26.93 3.95 6.95
N TYR A 17 -25.97 3.52 7.75
CA TYR A 17 -25.43 2.17 7.60
C TYR A 17 -26.50 1.10 7.91
N ALA A 18 -27.27 1.28 8.98
CA ALA A 18 -28.40 0.39 9.29
C ALA A 18 -29.45 0.40 8.17
N TYR A 19 -29.77 1.56 7.62
CA TYR A 19 -30.72 1.71 6.53
C TYR A 19 -30.26 0.99 5.25
N TRP A 20 -28.98 1.17 4.83
CA TRP A 20 -28.43 0.49 3.66
C TRP A 20 -28.43 -1.02 3.82
N MET A 21 -28.13 -1.51 5.03
CA MET A 21 -28.18 -2.94 5.34
C MET A 21 -29.63 -3.48 5.26
N GLU A 22 -30.60 -2.78 5.82
CA GLU A 22 -32.02 -3.14 5.74
C GLU A 22 -32.51 -3.22 4.28
N LYS A 23 -32.13 -2.23 3.48
CA LYS A 23 -32.46 -2.16 2.04
C LYS A 23 -31.67 -3.14 1.19
N LYS A 24 -30.65 -3.81 1.73
CA LYS A 24 -29.75 -4.74 1.02
C LYS A 24 -29.04 -4.12 -0.18
N TYR A 25 -28.68 -2.83 -0.09
CA TYR A 25 -28.03 -2.11 -1.19
C TYR A 25 -26.63 -2.63 -1.51
N PHE A 26 -25.99 -3.36 -0.59
CA PHE A 26 -24.68 -3.97 -0.79
C PHE A 26 -24.74 -5.35 -1.44
N ARG A 27 -25.93 -5.98 -1.44
CA ARG A 27 -26.11 -7.34 -1.95
C ARG A 27 -25.98 -7.37 -3.47
N SER A 28 -25.27 -8.36 -3.98
CA SER A 28 -25.13 -8.65 -5.39
C SER A 28 -25.55 -10.08 -5.71
N VAL A 29 -26.36 -10.23 -6.75
CA VAL A 29 -26.69 -11.52 -7.36
C VAL A 29 -26.53 -11.39 -8.86
N PRO A 30 -26.11 -12.45 -9.59
CA PRO A 30 -25.99 -12.42 -11.03
C PRO A 30 -27.30 -11.95 -11.70
N ASP A 31 -27.20 -10.94 -12.59
CA ASP A 31 -28.30 -10.44 -13.37
C ASP A 31 -27.81 -9.99 -14.77
N HIS A 32 -28.62 -9.17 -15.49
CA HIS A 32 -28.30 -8.72 -16.85
C HIS A 32 -27.31 -7.53 -16.90
N ARG A 33 -26.99 -6.90 -15.77
CA ARG A 33 -26.04 -5.77 -15.70
C ARG A 33 -24.61 -6.25 -15.86
N GLU A 34 -23.76 -5.36 -16.31
CA GLU A 34 -22.32 -5.61 -16.29
C GLU A 34 -21.82 -5.77 -14.85
N PRO A 35 -21.14 -6.88 -14.50
CA PRO A 35 -20.58 -7.05 -13.17
C PRO A 35 -19.41 -6.10 -12.94
N TYR A 36 -19.26 -5.65 -11.71
CA TYR A 36 -18.06 -5.02 -11.22
C TYR A 36 -17.70 -5.64 -9.88
N THR A 37 -16.61 -6.39 -9.87
CA THR A 37 -16.29 -7.27 -8.75
C THR A 37 -14.94 -6.91 -8.16
N ILE A 38 -14.90 -6.79 -6.82
CA ILE A 38 -13.68 -6.73 -6.04
C ILE A 38 -13.73 -7.84 -4.99
N VAL A 39 -12.65 -8.60 -4.83
CA VAL A 39 -12.43 -9.47 -3.68
C VAL A 39 -11.49 -8.77 -2.72
N ILE A 40 -11.88 -8.71 -1.44
CA ILE A 40 -11.06 -8.06 -0.42
C ILE A 40 -9.72 -8.81 -0.26
N PRO A 41 -8.57 -8.12 -0.08
CA PRO A 41 -7.43 -8.77 0.56
C PRO A 41 -7.84 -9.17 1.99
N PRO A 42 -8.04 -10.47 2.26
CA PRO A 42 -8.68 -10.88 3.51
C PRO A 42 -7.75 -10.55 4.69
N PRO A 43 -8.17 -9.69 5.64
CA PRO A 43 -7.33 -9.35 6.79
C PRO A 43 -7.06 -10.57 7.66
N ASN A 44 -5.83 -10.68 8.16
CA ASN A 44 -5.41 -11.70 9.09
C ASN A 44 -6.13 -11.57 10.44
N VAL A 45 -6.67 -12.66 10.97
CA VAL A 45 -7.36 -12.67 12.28
C VAL A 45 -6.41 -12.57 13.47
N THR A 46 -5.34 -11.79 13.32
CA THR A 46 -4.29 -11.58 14.32
C THR A 46 -4.57 -10.44 15.31
N GLY A 47 -5.66 -9.72 15.10
CA GLY A 47 -6.11 -8.60 15.94
C GLY A 47 -6.91 -7.57 15.16
N VAL A 48 -7.05 -6.35 15.70
CA VAL A 48 -7.81 -5.24 15.09
C VAL A 48 -7.11 -4.69 13.84
N LEU A 49 -7.83 -4.02 12.96
CA LEU A 49 -7.26 -3.36 11.77
C LEU A 49 -6.37 -2.17 12.17
N HIS A 50 -5.50 -1.74 11.27
CA HIS A 50 -4.64 -0.55 11.39
C HIS A 50 -4.89 0.41 10.22
N MET A 51 -4.25 1.59 10.23
CA MET A 51 -4.50 2.64 9.24
C MET A 51 -4.22 2.23 7.79
N GLY A 52 -3.30 1.29 7.54
CA GLY A 52 -3.09 0.72 6.20
C GLY A 52 -4.32 -0.03 5.67
N HIS A 53 -5.04 -0.75 6.53
CA HIS A 53 -6.31 -1.37 6.15
C HIS A 53 -7.40 -0.33 5.89
N MET A 54 -7.41 0.79 6.65
CA MET A 54 -8.37 1.88 6.41
C MET A 54 -8.16 2.49 5.02
N LEU A 55 -6.92 2.77 4.63
CA LEU A 55 -6.60 3.26 3.29
C LEU A 55 -7.05 2.28 2.21
N ASN A 56 -6.61 1.02 2.32
CA ASN A 56 -6.88 -0.02 1.33
C ASN A 56 -8.39 -0.22 1.12
N ASN A 57 -9.15 -0.37 2.21
CA ASN A 57 -10.59 -0.60 2.13
C ASN A 57 -11.38 0.65 1.71
N THR A 58 -10.89 1.84 2.01
CA THR A 58 -11.51 3.08 1.51
C THR A 58 -11.41 3.16 -0.01
N ILE A 59 -10.25 2.81 -0.60
CA ILE A 59 -10.07 2.79 -2.06
C ILE A 59 -11.02 1.79 -2.69
N GLN A 60 -11.12 0.59 -2.15
CA GLN A 60 -12.06 -0.44 -2.65
C GLN A 60 -13.51 0.05 -2.60
N ASP A 61 -13.93 0.65 -1.48
CA ASP A 61 -15.29 1.14 -1.32
C ASP A 61 -15.62 2.29 -2.29
N VAL A 62 -14.65 3.20 -2.53
CA VAL A 62 -14.80 4.27 -3.52
C VAL A 62 -15.08 3.71 -4.90
N LEU A 63 -14.32 2.70 -5.33
CA LEU A 63 -14.49 2.05 -6.64
C LEU A 63 -15.85 1.32 -6.73
N ILE A 64 -16.22 0.58 -5.69
CA ILE A 64 -17.49 -0.16 -5.61
C ILE A 64 -18.70 0.78 -5.63
N ARG A 65 -18.66 1.87 -4.85
CA ARG A 65 -19.76 2.85 -4.82
C ARG A 65 -19.93 3.54 -6.16
N ARG A 66 -18.82 3.95 -6.79
CA ARG A 66 -18.87 4.53 -8.13
C ARG A 66 -19.43 3.54 -9.15
N ALA A 67 -18.98 2.29 -9.14
CA ALA A 67 -19.47 1.25 -10.05
C ALA A 67 -20.99 1.05 -9.89
N ARG A 68 -21.50 1.05 -8.67
CA ARG A 68 -22.95 0.97 -8.37
C ARG A 68 -23.69 2.17 -8.97
N MET A 69 -23.17 3.37 -8.81
CA MET A 69 -23.76 4.60 -9.40
C MET A 69 -23.65 4.65 -10.93
N LEU A 70 -22.69 3.94 -11.54
CA LEU A 70 -22.60 3.73 -12.98
C LEU A 70 -23.63 2.71 -13.51
N GLY A 71 -24.46 2.14 -12.62
CA GLY A 71 -25.47 1.15 -12.97
C GLY A 71 -24.96 -0.27 -13.12
N LYS A 72 -23.69 -0.54 -12.77
CA LYS A 72 -23.12 -1.89 -12.77
C LYS A 72 -23.65 -2.71 -11.60
N ASN A 73 -23.58 -4.04 -11.72
CA ASN A 73 -23.83 -4.95 -10.61
C ASN A 73 -22.56 -5.05 -9.77
N ALA A 74 -22.45 -4.20 -8.77
CA ALA A 74 -21.26 -4.08 -7.93
C ALA A 74 -21.26 -5.15 -6.83
N CYS A 75 -20.24 -6.01 -6.85
CA CYS A 75 -20.01 -7.07 -5.87
C CYS A 75 -18.68 -6.88 -5.18
N TRP A 76 -18.69 -6.59 -3.89
CA TRP A 76 -17.49 -6.55 -3.06
C TRP A 76 -17.53 -7.67 -2.04
N VAL A 77 -16.71 -8.71 -2.26
CA VAL A 77 -16.69 -9.90 -1.41
C VAL A 77 -15.79 -9.67 -0.21
N PRO A 78 -16.33 -9.64 1.02
CA PRO A 78 -15.54 -9.54 2.24
C PRO A 78 -15.04 -10.90 2.71
N GLY A 79 -14.03 -10.89 3.58
CA GLY A 79 -13.57 -12.10 4.24
C GLY A 79 -12.40 -11.84 5.17
N THR A 80 -11.92 -12.92 5.80
CA THR A 80 -10.77 -12.90 6.71
C THR A 80 -9.85 -14.08 6.44
N ASP A 81 -8.57 -13.91 6.73
CA ASP A 81 -7.56 -14.95 6.57
C ASP A 81 -7.16 -15.56 7.92
N HIS A 82 -7.03 -16.90 7.95
CA HIS A 82 -6.62 -17.63 9.13
C HIS A 82 -5.18 -17.37 9.55
N ALA A 83 -4.30 -16.97 8.60
CA ALA A 83 -2.92 -16.55 8.84
C ALA A 83 -2.12 -17.47 9.75
N SER A 84 -1.88 -18.70 9.31
CA SER A 84 -1.35 -19.84 10.10
C SER A 84 -0.34 -19.47 11.19
N ILE A 85 0.86 -19.07 10.79
CA ILE A 85 1.97 -18.74 11.69
C ILE A 85 1.62 -17.57 12.62
N ALA A 86 1.07 -16.49 12.06
CA ALA A 86 0.84 -15.27 12.80
C ALA A 86 -0.28 -15.44 13.85
N THR A 87 -1.34 -16.15 13.51
CA THR A 87 -2.45 -16.44 14.43
C THR A 87 -2.03 -17.45 15.48
N GLU A 88 -1.33 -18.53 15.11
CA GLU A 88 -0.83 -19.51 16.06
C GLU A 88 0.08 -18.85 17.11
N ALA A 89 0.99 -17.97 16.70
CA ALA A 89 1.85 -17.21 17.60
C ALA A 89 1.04 -16.38 18.61
N LYS A 90 -0.06 -15.76 18.17
CA LYS A 90 -0.95 -14.98 19.05
C LYS A 90 -1.72 -15.87 20.03
N VAL A 91 -2.19 -17.02 19.57
CA VAL A 91 -2.86 -18.00 20.43
C VAL A 91 -1.90 -18.56 21.48
N VAL A 92 -0.67 -18.89 21.08
CA VAL A 92 0.39 -19.34 22.00
C VAL A 92 0.72 -18.26 23.03
N GLN A 93 0.81 -17.00 22.63
CA GLN A 93 1.01 -15.88 23.55
C GLN A 93 -0.13 -15.77 24.56
N MET A 94 -1.39 -15.82 24.09
CA MET A 94 -2.58 -15.78 24.96
C MET A 94 -2.60 -16.95 25.95
N LEU A 95 -2.26 -18.16 25.48
CA LEU A 95 -2.19 -19.34 26.35
C LEU A 95 -1.11 -19.18 27.44
N ARG A 96 0.05 -18.64 27.08
CA ARG A 96 1.14 -18.34 28.02
C ARG A 96 0.71 -17.35 29.11
N GLU A 97 -0.05 -16.32 28.75
CA GLU A 97 -0.62 -15.37 29.70
C GLU A 97 -1.62 -16.03 30.67
N LYS A 98 -2.28 -17.12 30.23
CA LYS A 98 -3.13 -17.97 31.07
C LYS A 98 -2.35 -19.06 31.82
N GLY A 99 -1.02 -19.12 31.72
CA GLY A 99 -0.18 -20.15 32.35
C GLY A 99 -0.23 -21.51 31.64
N ILE A 100 -0.74 -21.60 30.41
CA ILE A 100 -0.85 -22.85 29.65
C ILE A 100 0.27 -22.89 28.59
N ARG A 101 1.00 -24.01 28.51
CA ARG A 101 2.01 -24.23 27.46
C ARG A 101 1.40 -25.06 26.33
N LYS A 102 1.68 -24.69 25.06
CA LYS A 102 1.23 -25.47 23.91
C LYS A 102 1.64 -26.96 24.00
N ALA A 103 2.85 -27.23 24.49
CA ALA A 103 3.38 -28.57 24.63
C ALA A 103 2.58 -29.49 25.59
N ASP A 104 1.75 -28.90 26.44
CA ASP A 104 0.91 -29.65 27.39
C ASP A 104 -0.50 -29.94 26.83
N LEU A 105 -0.80 -29.48 25.62
CA LEU A 105 -2.10 -29.65 24.96
C LEU A 105 -2.04 -30.71 23.85
N SER A 106 -3.18 -31.34 23.61
CA SER A 106 -3.40 -32.05 22.35
C SER A 106 -3.62 -31.04 21.19
N ARG A 107 -3.46 -31.49 19.95
CA ARG A 107 -3.78 -30.65 18.77
C ARG A 107 -5.23 -30.17 18.81
N GLU A 108 -6.15 -31.08 19.13
CA GLU A 108 -7.59 -30.80 19.21
C GLU A 108 -7.90 -29.73 20.28
N ASP A 109 -7.27 -29.80 21.45
CA ASP A 109 -7.48 -28.80 22.49
C ASP A 109 -6.89 -27.44 22.12
N PHE A 110 -5.72 -27.42 21.50
CA PHE A 110 -5.14 -26.18 20.96
C PHE A 110 -6.04 -25.53 19.91
N LEU A 111 -6.59 -26.32 19.00
CA LEU A 111 -7.47 -25.82 17.94
C LEU A 111 -8.76 -25.19 18.50
N LYS A 112 -9.29 -25.66 19.62
CA LYS A 112 -10.43 -25.00 20.31
C LYS A 112 -10.09 -23.54 20.66
N TYR A 113 -8.93 -23.30 21.24
CA TYR A 113 -8.46 -21.94 21.57
C TYR A 113 -8.21 -21.10 20.32
N ALA A 114 -7.72 -21.71 19.23
CA ALA A 114 -7.50 -20.99 17.98
C ALA A 114 -8.83 -20.59 17.32
N TRP A 115 -9.86 -21.44 17.36
CA TRP A 115 -11.19 -21.09 16.87
C TRP A 115 -11.86 -20.01 17.73
N GLU A 116 -11.76 -20.07 19.05
CA GLU A 116 -12.24 -18.98 19.94
C GLU A 116 -11.56 -17.64 19.60
N TRP A 117 -10.25 -17.67 19.35
CA TRP A 117 -9.50 -16.49 18.93
C TRP A 117 -10.04 -15.93 17.61
N LYS A 118 -10.24 -16.78 16.61
CA LYS A 118 -10.79 -16.42 15.29
C LYS A 118 -12.18 -15.80 15.41
N GLU A 119 -13.08 -16.39 16.19
CA GLU A 119 -14.44 -15.85 16.37
C GLU A 119 -14.39 -14.44 16.95
N LYS A 120 -13.56 -14.23 17.97
CA LYS A 120 -13.42 -12.91 18.60
C LYS A 120 -12.88 -11.86 17.64
N TYR A 121 -11.73 -12.11 17.03
CA TYR A 121 -11.05 -11.09 16.23
C TYR A 121 -11.59 -10.96 14.82
N GLY A 122 -12.08 -12.03 14.23
CA GLY A 122 -12.79 -11.97 12.95
C GLY A 122 -14.02 -11.08 13.03
N GLY A 123 -14.83 -11.21 14.09
CA GLY A 123 -15.97 -10.34 14.32
C GLY A 123 -15.58 -8.87 14.47
N ILE A 124 -14.53 -8.57 15.25
CA ILE A 124 -14.03 -7.19 15.44
C ILE A 124 -13.60 -6.57 14.10
N ILE A 125 -12.87 -7.31 13.27
CA ILE A 125 -12.41 -6.85 11.95
C ILE A 125 -13.59 -6.43 11.07
N LEU A 126 -14.62 -7.27 10.98
CA LEU A 126 -15.80 -6.99 10.16
C LEU A 126 -16.56 -5.76 10.68
N GLU A 127 -16.69 -5.61 12.00
CA GLU A 127 -17.32 -4.42 12.60
C GLU A 127 -16.50 -3.14 12.35
N GLN A 128 -15.16 -3.21 12.38
CA GLN A 128 -14.32 -2.07 12.01
C GLN A 128 -14.52 -1.63 10.56
N LEU A 129 -14.67 -2.58 9.64
CA LEU A 129 -15.00 -2.28 8.24
C LEU A 129 -16.36 -1.63 8.08
N LYS A 130 -17.38 -2.13 8.80
CA LYS A 130 -18.72 -1.50 8.81
C LYS A 130 -18.68 -0.08 9.35
N LYS A 131 -17.89 0.17 10.40
CA LYS A 131 -17.71 1.52 10.96
C LYS A 131 -17.03 2.48 10.00
N LEU A 132 -16.11 1.99 9.17
CA LEU A 132 -15.51 2.78 8.08
C LEU A 132 -16.52 3.12 6.97
N GLY A 133 -17.67 2.44 6.93
CA GLY A 133 -18.68 2.60 5.90
C GLY A 133 -18.49 1.67 4.69
N ALA A 134 -17.72 0.60 4.83
CA ALA A 134 -17.48 -0.36 3.75
C ALA A 134 -18.79 -0.98 3.26
N SER A 135 -19.04 -0.90 1.95
CA SER A 135 -20.27 -1.40 1.30
C SER A 135 -20.09 -2.81 0.73
N CYS A 136 -19.53 -3.70 1.55
CA CYS A 136 -19.34 -5.11 1.21
C CYS A 136 -20.67 -5.86 1.14
N ASP A 137 -20.76 -6.85 0.27
CA ASP A 137 -21.82 -7.85 0.30
C ASP A 137 -21.58 -8.82 1.46
N TRP A 138 -22.09 -8.45 2.64
CA TRP A 138 -21.85 -9.19 3.88
C TRP A 138 -22.45 -10.61 3.88
N ASP A 139 -23.44 -10.88 3.03
CA ASP A 139 -23.99 -12.22 2.84
C ASP A 139 -22.97 -13.18 2.20
N ARG A 140 -21.94 -12.63 1.55
CA ARG A 140 -20.83 -13.35 0.91
C ARG A 140 -19.56 -13.41 1.75
N THR A 141 -19.63 -13.11 3.04
CA THR A 141 -18.45 -13.14 3.92
C THR A 141 -17.84 -14.55 3.96
N ARG A 142 -16.53 -14.65 3.66
CA ARG A 142 -15.81 -15.92 3.64
C ARG A 142 -14.62 -15.89 4.62
N PHE A 143 -14.22 -17.08 5.03
CA PHE A 143 -13.01 -17.29 5.84
C PHE A 143 -12.13 -18.37 5.20
N THR A 144 -10.84 -18.08 5.03
CA THR A 144 -9.93 -18.95 4.27
C THR A 144 -9.81 -20.39 4.80
N MET A 145 -10.25 -20.65 6.05
CA MET A 145 -10.19 -21.97 6.67
C MET A 145 -11.59 -22.55 6.99
N GLU A 146 -12.65 -21.99 6.41
CA GLU A 146 -13.96 -22.63 6.47
C GLU A 146 -13.99 -23.94 5.66
N ASP A 147 -14.94 -24.81 5.94
CA ASP A 147 -14.94 -26.20 5.44
C ASP A 147 -14.84 -26.28 3.92
N ASP A 148 -15.70 -25.58 3.18
CA ASP A 148 -15.74 -25.60 1.71
C ASP A 148 -14.44 -25.07 1.09
N LEU A 149 -13.86 -24.01 1.64
CA LEU A 149 -12.59 -23.45 1.16
C LEU A 149 -11.41 -24.36 1.51
N SER A 150 -11.42 -24.98 2.69
CA SER A 150 -10.42 -25.95 3.09
C SER A 150 -10.48 -27.21 2.20
N GLU A 151 -11.67 -27.67 1.82
CA GLU A 151 -11.81 -28.76 0.87
C GLU A 151 -11.19 -28.43 -0.48
N ALA A 152 -11.45 -27.24 -1.01
CA ALA A 152 -10.84 -26.77 -2.26
C ALA A 152 -9.31 -26.73 -2.18
N VAL A 153 -8.74 -26.28 -1.06
CA VAL A 153 -7.29 -26.28 -0.83
C VAL A 153 -6.71 -27.69 -0.86
N ILE A 154 -7.39 -28.65 -0.23
CA ILE A 154 -6.97 -30.07 -0.22
C ILE A 154 -7.07 -30.68 -1.63
N ASP A 155 -8.14 -30.39 -2.37
CA ASP A 155 -8.29 -30.84 -3.76
C ASP A 155 -7.20 -30.32 -4.67
N VAL A 156 -6.87 -29.04 -4.55
CA VAL A 156 -5.77 -28.41 -5.29
C VAL A 156 -4.42 -29.05 -4.94
N PHE A 157 -4.16 -29.32 -3.67
CA PHE A 157 -2.93 -30.03 -3.27
C PHE A 157 -2.83 -31.40 -3.94
N ILE A 158 -3.91 -32.19 -3.88
CA ILE A 158 -3.97 -33.54 -4.46
C ILE A 158 -3.80 -33.48 -5.98
N ASP A 159 -4.47 -32.55 -6.66
CA ASP A 159 -4.38 -32.35 -8.10
C ASP A 159 -2.94 -32.01 -8.53
N LEU A 160 -2.33 -31.01 -7.89
CA LEU A 160 -0.96 -30.59 -8.19
C LEU A 160 0.07 -31.68 -7.87
N TYR A 161 -0.17 -32.48 -6.82
CA TYR A 161 0.66 -33.63 -6.52
C TYR A 161 0.56 -34.70 -7.63
N LYS A 162 -0.65 -35.03 -8.09
CA LYS A 162 -0.87 -35.96 -9.20
C LYS A 162 -0.23 -35.50 -10.51
N LYS A 163 -0.23 -34.20 -10.76
CA LYS A 163 0.46 -33.56 -11.91
C LYS A 163 1.98 -33.53 -11.75
N GLY A 164 2.50 -33.87 -10.57
CA GLY A 164 3.93 -33.83 -10.26
C GLY A 164 4.49 -32.43 -10.03
N TYR A 165 3.60 -31.45 -9.80
CA TYR A 165 3.98 -30.08 -9.47
C TYR A 165 4.23 -29.90 -7.97
N ILE A 166 3.60 -30.70 -7.13
CA ILE A 166 3.94 -30.80 -5.70
C ILE A 166 4.80 -32.05 -5.49
N TYR A 167 5.86 -31.89 -4.71
CA TYR A 167 6.73 -32.97 -4.30
C TYR A 167 7.19 -32.82 -2.87
N ARG A 168 7.59 -33.92 -2.24
CA ARG A 168 8.23 -33.98 -0.92
C ARG A 168 9.72 -34.23 -1.10
N GLY A 169 10.56 -33.44 -0.49
CA GLY A 169 11.99 -33.56 -0.65
C GLY A 169 12.81 -32.98 0.48
N MET A 170 14.02 -33.51 0.63
CA MET A 170 15.04 -32.98 1.53
C MET A 170 15.68 -31.79 0.86
N ARG A 171 15.50 -30.62 1.42
CA ARG A 171 16.05 -29.34 0.91
C ARG A 171 16.56 -28.47 2.05
N MET A 172 17.51 -27.62 1.71
CA MET A 172 17.86 -26.51 2.58
C MET A 172 16.70 -25.50 2.59
N VAL A 173 16.18 -25.20 3.77
CA VAL A 173 15.06 -24.26 3.97
C VAL A 173 15.46 -23.18 4.97
N ASN A 174 14.75 -22.06 4.92
CA ASN A 174 14.79 -21.06 5.97
C ASN A 174 13.99 -21.57 7.16
N TRP A 175 14.64 -21.74 8.29
CA TRP A 175 14.03 -22.22 9.52
C TRP A 175 13.91 -21.12 10.54
N ASP A 176 12.73 -20.94 11.11
CA ASP A 176 12.47 -20.04 12.24
C ASP A 176 12.61 -20.79 13.58
N PRO A 177 13.69 -20.60 14.33
CA PRO A 177 13.89 -21.33 15.58
C PRO A 177 12.94 -20.93 16.71
N ALA A 178 12.35 -19.74 16.68
CA ALA A 178 11.37 -19.30 17.66
C ALA A 178 9.97 -19.80 17.31
N GLY A 179 9.62 -19.84 16.04
CA GLY A 179 8.37 -20.39 15.53
C GLY A 179 8.40 -21.92 15.37
N LEU A 180 9.58 -22.54 15.43
CA LEU A 180 9.83 -23.97 15.20
C LEU A 180 9.24 -24.47 13.88
N THR A 181 9.36 -23.68 12.81
CA THR A 181 8.78 -23.96 11.51
C THR A 181 9.64 -23.46 10.36
N ALA A 182 9.52 -24.10 9.20
CA ALA A 182 10.04 -23.55 7.95
C ALA A 182 9.25 -22.31 7.55
N VAL A 183 9.93 -21.36 6.90
CA VAL A 183 9.37 -20.15 6.28
C VAL A 183 9.83 -20.05 4.84
N SER A 184 9.07 -19.35 3.99
CA SER A 184 9.47 -19.13 2.60
C SER A 184 10.54 -18.03 2.48
N ASP A 185 11.20 -17.95 1.33
CA ASP A 185 12.26 -16.97 1.09
C ASP A 185 11.74 -15.53 1.24
N GLU A 186 10.50 -15.28 0.81
CA GLU A 186 9.85 -13.98 0.89
C GLU A 186 9.56 -13.55 2.34
N GLU A 187 9.42 -14.50 3.28
CA GLU A 187 9.18 -14.24 4.72
C GLU A 187 10.47 -13.88 5.49
N VAL A 188 11.61 -13.82 4.80
CA VAL A 188 12.91 -13.49 5.39
C VAL A 188 13.26 -12.03 5.14
N ILE A 189 13.31 -11.23 6.21
CA ILE A 189 13.71 -9.82 6.16
C ILE A 189 15.19 -9.70 6.44
N HIS A 190 15.95 -9.18 5.49
CA HIS A 190 17.37 -8.96 5.65
C HIS A 190 17.67 -7.62 6.32
N LYS A 191 18.37 -7.66 7.45
CA LYS A 191 18.79 -6.47 8.20
C LYS A 191 20.33 -6.39 8.23
N GLU A 192 20.86 -5.18 8.11
CA GLU A 192 22.27 -4.93 8.36
C GLU A 192 22.55 -4.97 9.87
N VAL A 193 23.52 -5.78 10.26
CA VAL A 193 23.92 -5.93 11.66
C VAL A 193 25.42 -5.81 11.80
N GLN A 194 25.83 -5.25 12.93
CA GLN A 194 27.24 -5.21 13.35
C GLN A 194 27.60 -6.55 13.95
N SER A 195 28.56 -7.24 13.33
CA SER A 195 29.06 -8.55 13.71
C SER A 195 30.57 -8.51 13.95
N LYS A 196 31.11 -9.62 14.38
CA LYS A 196 32.57 -9.83 14.48
C LYS A 196 32.99 -10.87 13.45
N LEU A 197 33.93 -10.52 12.60
CA LEU A 197 34.56 -11.46 11.69
C LEU A 197 35.78 -12.07 12.41
N THR A 198 35.74 -13.37 12.65
CA THR A 198 36.77 -14.10 13.38
C THR A 198 37.61 -14.90 12.40
N TYR A 199 38.90 -14.69 12.43
CA TYR A 199 39.91 -15.41 11.63
C TYR A 199 40.44 -16.57 12.45
N VAL A 200 40.18 -17.80 11.97
CA VAL A 200 40.57 -19.02 12.67
C VAL A 200 41.47 -19.86 11.78
N ARG A 201 42.62 -20.27 12.34
CA ARG A 201 43.56 -21.14 11.63
C ARG A 201 43.28 -22.61 11.95
N TYR A 202 43.23 -23.42 10.90
CA TYR A 202 43.11 -24.88 10.99
C TYR A 202 44.44 -25.49 10.63
N VAL A 203 44.87 -26.52 11.36
CA VAL A 203 46.12 -27.22 11.07
C VAL A 203 45.98 -28.06 9.80
N ILE A 204 46.98 -28.02 8.94
CA ILE A 204 47.03 -28.84 7.73
C ILE A 204 47.89 -30.09 7.99
N VAL A 205 47.39 -31.22 7.54
CA VAL A 205 48.03 -32.53 7.65
C VAL A 205 47.95 -33.30 6.33
N ASP A 206 48.84 -34.26 6.15
CA ASP A 206 48.70 -35.26 5.10
C ASP A 206 47.64 -36.30 5.43
N LYS A 207 47.12 -37.00 4.42
CA LYS A 207 46.00 -37.96 4.59
C LYS A 207 46.29 -38.98 5.70
N ASP A 208 47.50 -39.52 5.78
CA ASP A 208 47.89 -40.60 6.70
C ASP A 208 48.87 -40.11 7.77
N GLU A 209 49.06 -38.80 7.92
CA GLU A 209 49.88 -38.18 8.97
C GLU A 209 49.34 -38.47 10.35
N ALA A 210 50.16 -39.03 11.18
CA ALA A 210 49.83 -39.23 12.62
C ALA A 210 50.00 -37.88 13.33
N PHE A 211 48.91 -37.17 13.54
CA PHE A 211 48.85 -35.91 14.26
C PHE A 211 47.80 -35.98 15.37
N ASP A 212 48.24 -35.70 16.57
CA ASP A 212 47.36 -35.56 17.75
C ASP A 212 47.14 -34.09 18.10
N PRO A 213 45.94 -33.52 17.83
CA PRO A 213 45.61 -32.13 18.12
C PRO A 213 45.59 -31.80 19.63
N SER A 214 45.54 -32.80 20.50
CA SER A 214 45.58 -32.61 21.95
C SER A 214 47.03 -32.45 22.50
N ASP A 215 48.04 -32.79 21.70
CA ASP A 215 49.41 -32.49 22.04
C ASP A 215 49.73 -31.02 21.73
N ALA A 216 49.70 -30.19 22.77
CA ALA A 216 49.94 -28.75 22.65
C ALA A 216 51.34 -28.44 22.01
N ALA A 217 52.37 -29.28 22.24
CA ALA A 217 53.66 -29.07 21.64
C ALA A 217 53.67 -29.40 20.11
N ALA A 218 52.93 -30.45 19.71
CA ALA A 218 52.71 -30.75 18.30
C ALA A 218 51.90 -29.69 17.56
N LEU A 219 50.87 -29.18 18.21
CA LEU A 219 50.03 -28.10 17.73
C LEU A 219 50.83 -26.81 17.54
N GLN A 220 51.62 -26.42 18.55
CA GLN A 220 52.48 -25.24 18.46
C GLN A 220 53.52 -25.35 17.33
N ARG A 221 54.16 -26.54 17.11
CA ARG A 221 55.03 -26.77 15.98
C ARG A 221 54.38 -26.53 14.63
N LYS A 222 53.14 -26.98 14.45
CA LYS A 222 52.34 -26.73 13.22
C LYS A 222 52.11 -25.23 13.01
N PHE A 223 51.81 -24.51 14.09
CA PHE A 223 51.63 -23.06 14.04
C PHE A 223 52.96 -22.32 13.68
N ASP A 224 54.02 -22.69 14.32
CA ASP A 224 55.36 -22.10 14.06
C ASP A 224 55.87 -22.36 12.64
N ASN A 225 55.60 -23.54 12.10
CA ASN A 225 55.90 -23.90 10.74
C ASN A 225 54.97 -23.33 9.69
N ASN A 226 53.95 -22.59 10.09
CA ASN A 226 52.89 -22.10 9.21
C ASN A 226 52.15 -23.21 8.41
N GLU A 227 52.04 -24.42 9.01
CA GLU A 227 51.32 -25.54 8.43
C GLU A 227 49.83 -25.44 8.78
N THR A 228 49.25 -24.33 8.31
CA THR A 228 47.88 -23.97 8.65
C THR A 228 47.14 -23.32 7.46
N ILE A 229 45.84 -23.39 7.49
CA ILE A 229 44.98 -22.59 6.62
C ILE A 229 44.08 -21.72 7.47
N THR A 230 43.96 -20.44 7.15
CA THR A 230 43.14 -19.50 7.91
C THR A 230 41.81 -19.25 7.20
N ILE A 231 40.69 -19.49 7.89
CA ILE A 231 39.36 -19.14 7.43
C ILE A 231 38.83 -17.91 8.18
N ALA A 232 37.87 -17.22 7.60
CA ALA A 232 37.21 -16.11 8.26
C ALA A 232 35.68 -16.36 8.35
N THR A 233 35.10 -16.20 9.54
CA THR A 233 33.68 -16.47 9.75
C THR A 233 33.03 -15.48 10.70
N VAL A 234 31.77 -15.12 10.42
CA VAL A 234 30.87 -14.40 11.35
C VAL A 234 30.05 -15.36 12.22
N ARG A 235 30.13 -16.68 11.93
CA ARG A 235 29.36 -17.73 12.58
C ARG A 235 30.29 -18.82 13.16
N PRO A 236 31.17 -18.48 14.12
CA PRO A 236 32.11 -19.44 14.67
C PRO A 236 31.47 -20.64 15.39
N GLU A 237 30.21 -20.51 15.86
CA GLU A 237 29.45 -21.60 16.47
C GLU A 237 29.21 -22.78 15.48
N THR A 238 29.23 -22.54 14.16
CA THR A 238 29.02 -23.60 13.15
C THR A 238 30.30 -24.35 12.77
N ILE A 239 31.49 -23.92 13.24
CA ILE A 239 32.78 -24.60 12.98
C ILE A 239 32.73 -26.08 13.38
N LEU A 240 31.98 -26.39 14.44
CA LEU A 240 31.83 -27.78 14.93
C LEU A 240 31.21 -28.72 13.90
N GLY A 241 30.51 -28.17 12.89
CA GLY A 241 29.90 -28.92 11.79
C GLY A 241 30.67 -28.87 10.45
N ASP A 242 31.86 -28.31 10.43
CA ASP A 242 32.65 -28.20 9.20
C ASP A 242 33.02 -29.58 8.67
N THR A 243 32.90 -29.80 7.36
CA THR A 243 33.21 -31.05 6.69
C THR A 243 34.22 -30.89 5.52
N ALA A 244 34.62 -29.67 5.21
CA ALA A 244 35.71 -29.35 4.30
C ALA A 244 36.23 -27.93 4.53
N VAL A 245 37.41 -27.63 3.96
CA VAL A 245 37.83 -26.27 3.67
C VAL A 245 37.95 -26.14 2.15
N CYS A 246 37.37 -25.10 1.55
CA CYS A 246 37.33 -24.90 0.13
C CYS A 246 38.19 -23.71 -0.28
N VAL A 247 39.00 -23.87 -1.35
CA VAL A 247 39.84 -22.83 -1.91
C VAL A 247 39.69 -22.78 -3.44
N HIS A 248 40.04 -21.67 -4.05
CA HIS A 248 39.98 -21.55 -5.51
C HIS A 248 41.14 -22.36 -6.19
N PRO A 249 40.88 -23.16 -7.26
CA PRO A 249 41.84 -24.02 -7.90
C PRO A 249 43.05 -23.27 -8.45
N ASN A 250 42.93 -22.00 -8.82
CA ASN A 250 43.99 -21.17 -9.37
C ASN A 250 44.62 -20.23 -8.32
N ASP A 251 44.30 -20.38 -7.04
CA ASP A 251 44.93 -19.55 -6.02
C ASP A 251 46.33 -20.04 -5.67
N PRO A 252 47.41 -19.27 -6.00
CA PRO A 252 48.76 -19.70 -5.77
C PRO A 252 49.11 -19.90 -4.28
N ARG A 253 48.37 -19.25 -3.37
CA ARG A 253 48.58 -19.37 -1.92
C ARG A 253 48.29 -20.78 -1.41
N TYR A 254 47.39 -21.48 -2.09
CA TYR A 254 46.88 -22.79 -1.66
C TYR A 254 47.24 -23.93 -2.64
N ALA A 255 48.01 -23.69 -3.68
CA ALA A 255 48.36 -24.67 -4.68
C ALA A 255 48.98 -25.96 -4.09
N GLY A 256 49.76 -25.81 -3.00
CA GLY A 256 50.39 -26.94 -2.30
C GLY A 256 49.46 -27.76 -1.40
N LEU A 257 48.18 -27.39 -1.31
CA LEU A 257 47.25 -28.08 -0.40
C LEU A 257 46.42 -29.19 -1.09
N LYS A 258 46.65 -29.45 -2.35
CA LYS A 258 45.98 -30.48 -3.10
C LYS A 258 46.22 -31.88 -2.47
N GLY A 259 45.14 -32.54 -2.06
CA GLY A 259 45.22 -33.86 -1.39
C GLY A 259 45.54 -33.80 0.10
N LYS A 260 45.70 -32.58 0.67
CA LYS A 260 45.84 -32.36 2.11
C LYS A 260 44.52 -32.31 2.82
N TYR A 261 44.58 -32.39 4.15
CA TYR A 261 43.44 -32.34 5.05
C TYR A 261 43.65 -31.21 6.08
N ALA A 262 42.52 -30.62 6.53
CA ALA A 262 42.48 -29.70 7.66
C ALA A 262 41.96 -30.40 8.91
N ILE A 263 42.45 -30.02 10.07
CA ILE A 263 41.93 -30.47 11.35
C ILE A 263 41.02 -29.38 11.90
N ILE A 264 39.74 -29.70 12.07
CA ILE A 264 38.77 -28.79 12.66
C ILE A 264 39.04 -28.69 14.16
N PRO A 265 39.32 -27.49 14.71
CA PRO A 265 39.64 -27.33 16.10
C PRO A 265 38.49 -27.78 17.01
N MET A 266 38.76 -28.14 18.26
CA MET A 266 37.88 -28.66 19.28
C MET A 266 37.32 -30.04 18.99
N VAL A 267 36.70 -30.28 17.83
CA VAL A 267 36.15 -31.60 17.45
C VAL A 267 37.21 -32.56 16.87
N ASN A 268 38.39 -32.03 16.58
CA ASN A 268 39.52 -32.77 16.06
C ASN A 268 39.21 -33.62 14.78
N ARG A 269 38.22 -33.19 14.04
CA ARG A 269 37.79 -33.87 12.83
C ARG A 269 38.75 -33.55 11.68
N ARG A 270 39.20 -34.58 10.98
CA ARG A 270 39.97 -34.47 9.75
C ARG A 270 39.09 -34.33 8.55
N VAL A 271 39.18 -33.21 7.82
CA VAL A 271 38.32 -32.88 6.67
C VAL A 271 39.21 -32.57 5.45
N PRO A 272 38.76 -32.87 4.22
CA PRO A 272 39.55 -32.59 3.01
C PRO A 272 39.64 -31.08 2.72
N VAL A 273 40.77 -30.66 2.14
CA VAL A 273 40.85 -29.39 1.44
C VAL A 273 40.38 -29.62 0.01
N ILE A 274 39.27 -28.98 -0.36
CA ILE A 274 38.65 -29.11 -1.69
C ILE A 274 38.88 -27.83 -2.50
N PHE A 275 38.80 -28.01 -3.84
CA PHE A 275 39.05 -26.92 -4.79
C PHE A 275 37.78 -26.67 -5.60
N ASP A 276 37.31 -25.41 -5.61
CA ASP A 276 36.14 -25.03 -6.36
C ASP A 276 36.23 -23.58 -6.86
N GLU A 277 35.77 -23.33 -8.09
CA GLU A 277 35.72 -22.00 -8.70
C GLU A 277 34.71 -21.07 -8.06
N TYR A 278 33.83 -21.60 -7.19
CA TYR A 278 32.92 -20.82 -6.39
C TYR A 278 33.62 -19.81 -5.46
N ILE A 279 34.84 -20.10 -5.05
CA ILE A 279 35.61 -19.27 -4.11
C ILE A 279 36.17 -18.03 -4.80
N LEU A 280 35.93 -16.87 -4.23
CA LEU A 280 36.56 -15.62 -4.66
C LEU A 280 37.93 -15.47 -3.98
N MET A 281 39.02 -15.51 -4.76
CA MET A 281 40.39 -15.48 -4.26
C MET A 281 40.70 -14.22 -3.42
N GLU A 282 40.07 -13.11 -3.72
CA GLU A 282 40.31 -11.80 -3.09
C GLU A 282 39.37 -11.51 -1.91
N PHE A 283 38.42 -12.38 -1.65
CA PHE A 283 37.49 -12.20 -0.54
C PHE A 283 38.00 -12.89 0.73
N GLY A 284 38.09 -12.12 1.81
CA GLY A 284 38.60 -12.61 3.11
C GLY A 284 39.97 -13.19 3.02
N THR A 285 40.14 -14.48 3.38
CA THR A 285 41.38 -15.22 3.27
C THR A 285 41.53 -15.97 1.93
N GLY A 286 40.47 -16.04 1.11
CA GLY A 286 40.43 -16.91 -0.07
C GLY A 286 40.21 -18.39 0.30
N ALA A 287 39.98 -18.70 1.57
CA ALA A 287 39.64 -20.03 2.08
C ALA A 287 38.32 -20.00 2.82
N LEU A 288 37.38 -20.85 2.39
CA LEU A 288 36.04 -20.97 2.96
C LEU A 288 35.95 -22.24 3.80
N LYS A 289 35.51 -22.13 5.04
CA LYS A 289 35.02 -23.29 5.79
C LYS A 289 33.69 -23.75 5.20
N VAL A 290 33.50 -25.06 5.03
CA VAL A 290 32.28 -25.61 4.42
C VAL A 290 31.47 -26.36 5.48
N THR A 291 30.29 -25.83 5.77
CA THR A 291 29.35 -26.38 6.75
C THR A 291 27.99 -26.67 6.07
N PRO A 292 27.84 -27.79 5.38
CA PRO A 292 26.68 -28.06 4.52
C PRO A 292 25.32 -28.04 5.24
N ALA A 293 25.28 -28.22 6.56
CA ALA A 293 24.06 -28.18 7.33
C ALA A 293 23.52 -26.74 7.60
N HIS A 294 24.38 -25.71 7.50
CA HIS A 294 24.06 -24.38 8.05
C HIS A 294 24.23 -23.21 7.07
N ASP A 295 24.51 -23.50 5.80
CA ASP A 295 24.56 -22.51 4.74
C ASP A 295 24.17 -23.14 3.41
N ILE A 296 23.37 -22.44 2.59
CA ILE A 296 22.86 -22.96 1.31
C ILE A 296 23.99 -23.16 0.28
N ASN A 297 24.99 -22.28 0.26
CA ASN A 297 26.11 -22.38 -0.68
C ASN A 297 27.05 -23.53 -0.26
N ASP A 298 27.30 -23.66 1.04
CA ASP A 298 28.07 -24.77 1.61
C ASP A 298 27.35 -26.11 1.34
N TYR A 299 26.02 -26.14 1.41
CA TYR A 299 25.25 -27.32 1.04
C TYR A 299 25.43 -27.70 -0.43
N ASN A 300 25.38 -26.72 -1.34
CA ASN A 300 25.60 -26.97 -2.76
C ASN A 300 27.02 -27.48 -3.05
N LEU A 301 28.03 -26.91 -2.39
CA LEU A 301 29.40 -27.45 -2.41
C LEU A 301 29.44 -28.86 -1.84
N GLY A 302 28.75 -29.11 -0.75
CA GLY A 302 28.62 -30.41 -0.10
C GLY A 302 28.06 -31.48 -1.05
N VAL A 303 27.00 -31.16 -1.77
CA VAL A 303 26.42 -32.06 -2.79
C VAL A 303 27.41 -32.32 -3.94
N LYS A 304 28.06 -31.26 -4.48
CA LYS A 304 29.01 -31.35 -5.58
C LYS A 304 30.23 -32.20 -5.20
N HIS A 305 30.75 -32.02 -4.01
CA HIS A 305 31.96 -32.71 -3.51
C HIS A 305 31.65 -33.93 -2.64
N LYS A 306 30.39 -34.32 -2.50
CA LYS A 306 29.91 -35.50 -1.71
C LYS A 306 30.37 -35.43 -0.25
N LEU A 307 30.26 -34.27 0.36
CA LEU A 307 30.61 -34.06 1.76
C LEU A 307 29.53 -34.56 2.70
N GLU A 308 29.92 -34.93 3.90
CA GLU A 308 29.00 -35.24 4.99
C GLU A 308 28.24 -34.01 5.44
N VAL A 309 26.98 -34.20 5.87
CA VAL A 309 26.14 -33.14 6.44
C VAL A 309 26.01 -33.38 7.95
N ILE A 310 26.56 -32.48 8.75
CA ILE A 310 26.54 -32.57 10.21
C ILE A 310 25.71 -31.42 10.76
N ASP A 311 24.47 -31.72 11.17
CA ASP A 311 23.54 -30.72 11.75
C ASP A 311 23.89 -30.49 13.23
N THR A 312 24.59 -29.39 13.51
CA THR A 312 25.01 -29.02 14.88
C THR A 312 23.97 -28.20 15.64
N LEU A 313 22.81 -27.93 15.05
CA LEU A 313 21.74 -27.14 15.69
C LEU A 313 20.45 -27.96 15.83
N ASN A 314 19.83 -27.86 16.99
CA ASN A 314 18.46 -28.32 17.22
C ASN A 314 17.45 -27.36 16.54
N ALA A 315 16.19 -27.75 16.47
CA ALA A 315 15.13 -26.93 15.90
C ALA A 315 14.93 -25.57 16.60
N ASP A 316 15.21 -25.47 17.88
CA ASP A 316 15.12 -24.24 18.68
C ASP A 316 16.38 -23.35 18.61
N GLY A 317 17.38 -23.76 17.81
CA GLY A 317 18.63 -23.03 17.65
C GLY A 317 19.65 -23.26 18.77
N THR A 318 19.44 -24.22 19.67
CA THR A 318 20.45 -24.71 20.61
C THR A 318 21.39 -25.69 19.91
N LEU A 319 22.61 -25.89 20.46
CA LEU A 319 23.56 -26.85 19.89
C LEU A 319 23.04 -28.29 20.09
N SER A 320 23.13 -29.08 19.03
CA SER A 320 22.72 -30.50 19.03
C SER A 320 23.83 -31.41 19.57
N ALA A 321 23.49 -32.66 19.84
CA ALA A 321 24.48 -33.68 20.25
C ALA A 321 25.58 -33.88 19.18
N ALA A 322 25.29 -33.65 17.90
CA ALA A 322 26.27 -33.77 16.80
C ALA A 322 27.38 -32.70 16.87
N ALA A 323 27.15 -31.60 17.59
CA ALA A 323 28.17 -30.58 17.84
C ALA A 323 29.30 -31.06 18.71
N GLY A 324 29.05 -32.07 19.58
CA GLY A 324 30.06 -32.63 20.53
C GLY A 324 30.43 -31.70 21.66
N HIS A 325 30.25 -30.40 21.51
CA HIS A 325 30.51 -29.35 22.51
C HIS A 325 29.29 -28.45 22.66
N TYR A 326 29.15 -27.83 23.83
CA TYR A 326 28.08 -26.85 24.16
C TYR A 326 26.66 -27.36 23.92
N VAL A 327 26.43 -28.69 24.00
CA VAL A 327 25.14 -29.33 23.72
C VAL A 327 24.03 -28.72 24.58
N GLY A 328 22.93 -28.31 23.97
CA GLY A 328 21.78 -27.66 24.61
C GLY A 328 21.94 -26.15 24.90
N GLU A 329 23.09 -25.54 24.58
CA GLU A 329 23.27 -24.10 24.75
C GLU A 329 22.81 -23.33 23.50
N ASP A 330 22.32 -22.11 23.71
CA ASP A 330 21.90 -21.22 22.62
C ASP A 330 23.08 -20.83 21.72
N ARG A 331 22.86 -20.85 20.39
CA ARG A 331 23.87 -20.58 19.37
C ARG A 331 24.58 -19.22 19.51
N PHE A 332 23.91 -18.18 19.98
CA PHE A 332 24.50 -16.84 20.17
C PHE A 332 25.36 -16.77 21.43
N VAL A 333 25.00 -17.54 22.45
CA VAL A 333 25.85 -17.73 23.64
C VAL A 333 27.09 -18.48 23.23
N VAL A 334 26.95 -19.59 22.52
CA VAL A 334 28.06 -20.41 22.02
C VAL A 334 28.97 -19.64 21.09
N ARG A 335 28.45 -18.79 20.23
CA ARG A 335 29.24 -17.92 19.33
C ARG A 335 30.30 -17.13 20.09
N LYS A 336 29.99 -16.64 21.26
CA LYS A 336 30.92 -15.90 22.11
C LYS A 336 31.89 -16.84 22.88
N LYS A 337 31.39 -17.96 23.37
CA LYS A 337 32.20 -18.93 24.11
C LYS A 337 33.25 -19.59 23.23
N ILE A 338 32.85 -20.09 22.07
CA ILE A 338 33.76 -20.80 21.19
C ILE A 338 34.92 -19.91 20.69
N VAL A 339 34.70 -18.62 20.48
CA VAL A 339 35.78 -17.69 20.12
C VAL A 339 36.79 -17.56 21.22
N LYS A 340 36.34 -17.50 22.47
CA LYS A 340 37.22 -17.44 23.64
C LYS A 340 38.05 -18.72 23.76
N ASP A 341 37.42 -19.89 23.68
CA ASP A 341 38.09 -21.18 23.81
C ASP A 341 39.09 -21.38 22.67
N LEU A 342 38.75 -20.99 21.41
CA LEU A 342 39.65 -21.00 20.26
C LEU A 342 40.84 -20.03 20.45
N GLN A 343 40.65 -18.88 21.11
CA GLN A 343 41.73 -17.95 21.43
C GLN A 343 42.70 -18.57 22.47
N GLU A 344 42.17 -19.20 23.49
CA GLU A 344 42.97 -19.88 24.51
C GLU A 344 43.77 -21.04 23.91
N MET A 345 43.23 -21.73 22.92
CA MET A 345 43.92 -22.77 22.17
C MET A 345 44.89 -22.24 21.08
N GLY A 346 44.96 -20.93 20.88
CA GLY A 346 45.85 -20.31 19.91
C GLY A 346 45.38 -20.36 18.47
N HIS A 347 44.16 -20.79 18.18
CA HIS A 347 43.58 -20.89 16.84
C HIS A 347 43.14 -19.55 16.26
N VAL A 348 42.76 -18.56 17.08
CA VAL A 348 42.31 -17.26 16.59
C VAL A 348 43.45 -16.36 16.19
N VAL A 349 43.50 -15.92 14.95
CA VAL A 349 44.54 -15.03 14.38
C VAL A 349 44.18 -13.56 14.63
N LYS A 350 42.99 -13.16 14.35
CA LYS A 350 42.44 -11.82 14.61
C LYS A 350 40.92 -11.82 14.67
N ILE A 351 40.34 -10.75 15.21
CA ILE A 351 38.93 -10.45 15.20
C ILE A 351 38.78 -9.01 14.76
N GLU A 352 37.84 -8.73 13.86
CA GLU A 352 37.54 -7.38 13.37
C GLU A 352 36.04 -7.12 13.32
N ASP A 353 35.67 -5.85 13.37
CA ASP A 353 34.29 -5.44 13.19
C ASP A 353 33.88 -5.66 11.74
N TYR A 354 32.69 -6.19 11.55
CA TYR A 354 32.17 -6.51 10.23
C TYR A 354 30.67 -6.25 10.15
N THR A 355 30.22 -5.53 9.13
CA THR A 355 28.80 -5.31 8.86
C THR A 355 28.34 -6.33 7.84
N ASN A 356 27.35 -7.12 8.19
CA ASN A 356 26.74 -8.09 7.27
C ASN A 356 25.21 -8.05 7.29
N LYS A 357 24.60 -8.60 6.25
CA LYS A 357 23.16 -8.79 6.16
C LYS A 357 22.76 -10.12 6.79
N VAL A 358 21.83 -10.09 7.72
CA VAL A 358 21.28 -11.28 8.40
C VAL A 358 19.79 -11.37 8.16
N GLY A 359 19.32 -12.56 7.81
CA GLY A 359 17.91 -12.87 7.63
C GLY A 359 17.18 -13.02 8.96
N TYR A 360 16.03 -12.36 9.07
CA TYR A 360 15.13 -12.44 10.22
C TYR A 360 13.76 -12.92 9.77
N SER A 361 13.09 -13.71 10.59
CA SER A 361 11.70 -14.06 10.37
C SER A 361 10.82 -12.81 10.44
N GLU A 362 10.00 -12.58 9.42
CA GLU A 362 9.03 -11.49 9.42
C GLU A 362 8.02 -11.59 10.59
N ARG A 363 7.76 -12.82 11.06
CA ARG A 363 6.70 -13.09 12.04
C ARG A 363 7.18 -13.08 13.49
N THR A 364 8.36 -13.61 13.75
CA THR A 364 8.89 -13.78 15.11
C THR A 364 10.04 -12.83 15.42
N ASP A 365 10.61 -12.18 14.39
CA ASP A 365 11.83 -11.37 14.48
C ASP A 365 13.07 -12.18 14.95
N ALA A 366 12.99 -13.50 14.89
CA ALA A 366 14.14 -14.37 15.17
C ALA A 366 15.08 -14.43 13.98
N VAL A 367 16.37 -14.59 14.25
CA VAL A 367 17.35 -14.86 13.20
C VAL A 367 17.07 -16.23 12.59
N ILE A 368 16.89 -16.26 11.28
CA ILE A 368 16.65 -17.45 10.48
C ILE A 368 17.90 -18.33 10.46
N GLU A 369 17.69 -19.64 10.57
CA GLU A 369 18.73 -20.64 10.37
C GLU A 369 18.50 -21.42 9.07
N PRO A 370 19.43 -21.42 8.11
CA PRO A 370 19.41 -22.38 7.01
C PRO A 370 19.48 -23.80 7.59
N ARG A 371 18.52 -24.66 7.26
CA ARG A 371 18.40 -26.00 7.81
C ARG A 371 17.99 -27.00 6.74
N LEU A 372 18.65 -28.14 6.72
CA LEU A 372 18.24 -29.25 5.86
C LEU A 372 17.03 -29.95 6.45
N SER A 373 15.92 -29.95 5.74
CA SER A 373 14.65 -30.48 6.23
C SER A 373 13.84 -31.14 5.12
N MET A 374 13.08 -32.16 5.52
CA MET A 374 12.13 -32.84 4.63
C MET A 374 10.84 -32.02 4.61
N GLN A 375 10.55 -31.40 3.48
CA GLN A 375 9.42 -30.47 3.35
C GLN A 375 8.64 -30.75 2.07
N TRP A 376 7.47 -30.14 1.94
CA TRP A 376 6.65 -30.13 0.73
C TRP A 376 6.87 -28.86 -0.07
N PHE A 377 6.99 -29.00 -1.39
CA PHE A 377 7.31 -27.90 -2.31
C PHE A 377 6.39 -27.89 -3.53
N VAL A 378 6.12 -26.69 -4.05
CA VAL A 378 5.53 -26.46 -5.37
C VAL A 378 6.61 -26.04 -6.34
N LYS A 379 6.66 -26.67 -7.52
CA LYS A 379 7.53 -26.31 -8.63
C LYS A 379 7.01 -25.04 -9.31
N MET A 380 7.44 -23.89 -8.87
CA MET A 380 6.89 -22.60 -9.29
C MET A 380 7.16 -22.26 -10.76
N LYS A 381 8.23 -22.76 -11.36
CA LYS A 381 8.57 -22.50 -12.77
C LYS A 381 7.47 -22.96 -13.74
N GLU A 382 6.74 -24.00 -13.41
CA GLU A 382 5.66 -24.54 -14.24
C GLU A 382 4.51 -23.53 -14.40
N PHE A 383 4.32 -22.68 -13.41
CA PHE A 383 3.24 -21.67 -13.36
C PHE A 383 3.71 -20.28 -13.76
N SER A 384 5.03 -20.01 -13.75
CA SER A 384 5.56 -18.64 -13.83
C SER A 384 5.36 -18.00 -15.21
N LYS A 385 5.53 -18.77 -16.29
CA LYS A 385 5.48 -18.20 -17.63
C LYS A 385 4.12 -17.62 -18.01
N PRO A 386 2.97 -18.31 -17.88
CA PRO A 386 1.67 -17.70 -18.20
C PRO A 386 1.38 -16.46 -17.36
N ALA A 387 1.77 -16.48 -16.08
CA ALA A 387 1.55 -15.36 -15.19
C ALA A 387 2.48 -14.17 -15.49
N LEU A 388 3.69 -14.41 -15.98
CA LEU A 388 4.59 -13.37 -16.47
C LEU A 388 4.03 -12.73 -17.73
N ASP A 389 3.69 -13.56 -18.72
CA ASP A 389 3.16 -13.11 -20.01
C ASP A 389 1.89 -12.25 -19.81
N ALA A 390 0.97 -12.64 -18.92
CA ALA A 390 -0.25 -11.90 -18.61
C ALA A 390 -0.01 -10.44 -18.18
N VAL A 391 1.05 -10.19 -17.42
CA VAL A 391 1.41 -8.82 -17.01
C VAL A 391 2.19 -8.10 -18.10
N MET A 392 3.09 -8.80 -18.80
CA MET A 392 3.91 -8.20 -19.85
C MET A 392 3.09 -7.80 -21.09
N ASP A 393 2.05 -8.58 -21.42
CA ASP A 393 1.13 -8.31 -22.53
C ASP A 393 -0.01 -7.34 -22.15
N GLY A 394 -0.08 -6.95 -20.87
CA GLY A 394 -1.07 -6.00 -20.36
C GLY A 394 -2.47 -6.59 -20.17
N GLU A 395 -2.63 -7.91 -20.15
CA GLU A 395 -3.88 -8.56 -19.74
C GLU A 395 -4.20 -8.31 -18.28
N VAL A 396 -3.16 -8.31 -17.44
CA VAL A 396 -3.21 -7.85 -16.04
C VAL A 396 -2.36 -6.60 -15.91
N LYS A 397 -2.96 -5.48 -15.51
CA LYS A 397 -2.28 -4.19 -15.41
C LYS A 397 -1.92 -3.87 -13.97
N LEU A 398 -0.65 -3.55 -13.72
CA LEU A 398 -0.18 -3.09 -12.42
C LEU A 398 -0.20 -1.55 -12.35
N HIS A 399 -0.84 -1.01 -11.35
CA HIS A 399 -0.91 0.43 -11.09
C HIS A 399 -0.24 0.77 -9.75
N PRO A 400 0.85 1.57 -9.77
CA PRO A 400 1.54 2.16 -10.93
C PRO A 400 2.45 1.16 -11.66
N GLU A 401 2.71 1.43 -12.93
CA GLU A 401 3.54 0.59 -13.82
C GLU A 401 4.98 0.35 -13.32
N LYS A 402 5.50 1.17 -12.42
CA LYS A 402 6.86 1.01 -11.88
C LYS A 402 7.11 -0.39 -11.28
N PHE A 403 6.05 -1.09 -10.87
CA PHE A 403 6.14 -2.44 -10.30
C PHE A 403 6.26 -3.56 -11.36
N VAL A 404 6.03 -3.29 -12.62
CA VAL A 404 6.12 -4.30 -13.71
C VAL A 404 7.53 -4.88 -13.80
N ASN A 405 8.57 -4.05 -13.71
CA ASN A 405 9.96 -4.56 -13.79
C ASN A 405 10.33 -5.41 -12.56
N THR A 406 9.86 -5.04 -11.37
CA THR A 406 10.04 -5.83 -10.15
C THR A 406 9.33 -7.17 -10.25
N TYR A 407 8.09 -7.17 -10.77
CA TYR A 407 7.33 -8.39 -11.03
C TYR A 407 8.04 -9.31 -12.03
N ARG A 408 8.50 -8.77 -13.17
CA ARG A 408 9.26 -9.51 -14.19
C ARG A 408 10.47 -10.18 -13.59
N HIS A 409 11.32 -9.41 -12.89
CA HIS A 409 12.55 -9.93 -12.31
C HIS A 409 12.30 -11.10 -11.34
N TRP A 410 11.29 -11.01 -10.51
CA TRP A 410 10.93 -12.07 -9.58
C TRP A 410 10.40 -13.31 -10.32
N MET A 411 9.51 -13.12 -11.31
CA MET A 411 8.93 -14.23 -12.07
C MET A 411 9.95 -15.00 -12.91
N GLU A 412 10.96 -14.31 -13.45
CA GLU A 412 12.06 -14.93 -14.20
C GLU A 412 12.99 -15.74 -13.29
N ASN A 413 13.09 -15.40 -12.02
CA ASN A 413 13.98 -16.01 -11.03
C ASN A 413 13.24 -16.75 -9.92
N VAL A 414 12.00 -17.16 -10.16
CA VAL A 414 11.18 -17.80 -9.14
C VAL A 414 11.79 -19.15 -8.70
N HIS A 415 11.83 -19.37 -7.37
CA HIS A 415 12.26 -20.61 -6.74
C HIS A 415 11.06 -21.48 -6.36
N ASP A 416 11.33 -22.76 -6.09
CA ASP A 416 10.31 -23.69 -5.59
C ASP A 416 9.79 -23.21 -4.23
N TRP A 417 8.48 -23.19 -4.08
CA TRP A 417 7.82 -22.68 -2.90
C TRP A 417 7.66 -23.76 -1.84
N CYS A 418 8.29 -23.60 -0.68
CA CYS A 418 8.08 -24.47 0.49
C CYS A 418 6.70 -24.18 1.09
N ILE A 419 5.80 -25.17 1.02
CA ILE A 419 4.39 -25.02 1.42
C ILE A 419 4.04 -25.71 2.74
N SER A 420 4.92 -26.45 3.37
CA SER A 420 4.69 -27.09 4.66
C SER A 420 5.11 -26.20 5.83
N ARG A 421 4.29 -26.20 6.88
CA ARG A 421 4.53 -25.49 8.13
C ARG A 421 4.30 -26.43 9.30
N GLN A 422 5.23 -26.44 10.26
CA GLN A 422 5.19 -27.26 11.47
C GLN A 422 4.30 -26.61 12.53
N LEU A 423 3.05 -26.39 12.19
CA LEU A 423 2.02 -25.73 12.98
C LEU A 423 0.80 -26.64 13.16
N TRP A 424 -0.11 -26.24 14.04
CA TRP A 424 -1.41 -26.89 14.19
C TRP A 424 -2.57 -26.11 13.56
N TRP A 425 -2.44 -24.79 13.47
CA TRP A 425 -3.46 -23.91 12.90
C TRP A 425 -3.24 -23.72 11.39
N GLY A 426 -4.10 -24.36 10.59
CA GLY A 426 -4.07 -24.34 9.13
C GLY A 426 -4.66 -25.60 8.52
N GLN A 427 -4.75 -25.67 7.18
CA GLN A 427 -5.17 -26.86 6.47
C GLN A 427 -4.10 -27.93 6.60
N ARG A 428 -4.45 -29.07 7.18
CA ARG A 428 -3.54 -30.19 7.40
C ARG A 428 -3.19 -30.84 6.06
N ILE A 429 -1.91 -31.12 5.83
CA ILE A 429 -1.43 -31.74 4.59
C ILE A 429 -2.09 -33.12 4.39
N PRO A 430 -2.67 -33.39 3.19
CA PRO A 430 -3.41 -34.63 2.93
C PRO A 430 -2.49 -35.80 2.54
N ALA A 431 -1.38 -35.94 3.24
CA ALA A 431 -0.44 -37.07 3.08
C ALA A 431 -0.56 -38.04 4.25
N TRP A 432 -0.54 -39.31 3.96
CA TRP A 432 -0.74 -40.37 4.93
C TRP A 432 0.42 -41.36 4.87
N TYR A 433 0.95 -41.69 5.99
CA TYR A 433 2.14 -42.54 6.15
C TYR A 433 1.80 -43.84 6.85
N ASP A 434 2.44 -44.95 6.42
CA ASP A 434 2.44 -46.19 7.20
C ASP A 434 3.62 -46.26 8.17
N ASN A 435 3.68 -47.30 8.99
CA ASN A 435 4.73 -47.56 9.95
C ASN A 435 6.11 -47.90 9.33
N LYS A 436 6.17 -48.12 7.97
CA LYS A 436 7.42 -48.34 7.23
C LYS A 436 7.92 -47.10 6.50
N GLY A 437 7.19 -46.00 6.58
CA GLY A 437 7.56 -44.74 5.92
C GLY A 437 7.06 -44.64 4.47
N ASN A 438 6.28 -45.60 3.97
CA ASN A 438 5.57 -45.39 2.71
C ASN A 438 4.48 -44.36 2.90
N PHE A 439 4.18 -43.58 1.85
CA PHE A 439 3.13 -42.59 1.94
C PHE A 439 2.26 -42.53 0.70
N THR A 440 1.09 -41.94 0.87
CA THR A 440 0.15 -41.63 -0.21
C THR A 440 -0.50 -40.28 0.05
N VAL A 441 -1.02 -39.63 -1.00
CA VAL A 441 -1.70 -38.34 -0.95
C VAL A 441 -3.15 -38.52 -1.36
N CYS A 442 -4.08 -38.36 -0.41
CA CYS A 442 -5.52 -38.49 -0.61
C CYS A 442 -6.31 -37.80 0.50
N LYS A 443 -7.64 -37.67 0.33
CA LYS A 443 -8.48 -36.90 1.25
C LYS A 443 -8.68 -37.62 2.59
N THR A 444 -8.93 -38.92 2.59
CA THR A 444 -9.42 -39.63 3.77
C THR A 444 -8.50 -40.76 4.21
N ALA A 445 -8.63 -41.13 5.48
CA ALA A 445 -7.90 -42.28 6.04
C ALA A 445 -8.27 -43.60 5.36
N GLU A 446 -9.53 -43.74 4.92
CA GLU A 446 -10.01 -44.95 4.23
C GLU A 446 -9.35 -45.08 2.85
N GLU A 447 -9.28 -43.99 2.09
CA GLU A 447 -8.56 -43.95 0.81
C GLU A 447 -7.08 -44.26 1.00
N ALA A 448 -6.47 -43.68 2.02
CA ALA A 448 -5.08 -43.89 2.36
C ALA A 448 -4.79 -45.35 2.69
N LEU A 449 -5.63 -45.95 3.51
CA LEU A 449 -5.50 -47.37 3.86
C LEU A 449 -5.59 -48.26 2.63
N ALA A 450 -6.56 -48.00 1.72
CA ALA A 450 -6.72 -48.74 0.48
C ALA A 450 -5.48 -48.67 -0.42
N GLN A 451 -4.90 -47.47 -0.57
CA GLN A 451 -3.71 -47.23 -1.40
C GLN A 451 -2.45 -47.80 -0.76
N LEU A 452 -2.24 -47.60 0.54
CA LEU A 452 -1.06 -48.09 1.26
C LEU A 452 -1.04 -49.64 1.34
N LYS A 453 -2.20 -50.31 1.37
CA LYS A 453 -2.30 -51.78 1.27
C LYS A 453 -1.72 -52.32 -0.01
N GLN A 454 -1.72 -51.59 -1.10
CA GLN A 454 -1.09 -51.98 -2.36
C GLN A 454 0.44 -51.99 -2.26
N GLN A 455 1.01 -51.16 -1.41
CA GLN A 455 2.46 -51.07 -1.18
C GLN A 455 2.89 -51.97 0.00
N ASN A 456 2.02 -52.19 0.98
CA ASN A 456 2.27 -52.94 2.19
C ASN A 456 0.98 -53.68 2.61
N ALA A 457 0.82 -54.92 2.16
CA ALA A 457 -0.41 -55.71 2.36
C ALA A 457 -0.80 -55.91 3.85
N GLY A 458 0.13 -55.80 4.76
CA GLY A 458 -0.09 -55.96 6.21
C GLY A 458 -0.52 -54.69 6.94
N VAL A 459 -0.65 -53.55 6.28
CA VAL A 459 -1.00 -52.27 6.94
C VAL A 459 -2.47 -52.28 7.38
N THR A 460 -2.70 -51.79 8.59
CA THR A 460 -4.03 -51.63 9.19
C THR A 460 -4.36 -50.17 9.44
N ALA A 461 -5.59 -49.83 9.79
CA ALA A 461 -6.00 -48.49 10.10
C ALA A 461 -5.24 -47.88 11.30
N ALA A 462 -4.75 -48.72 12.22
CA ALA A 462 -3.95 -48.28 13.37
C ALA A 462 -2.49 -47.95 13.01
N ASP A 463 -2.03 -48.42 11.84
CA ASP A 463 -0.64 -48.19 11.39
C ASP A 463 -0.49 -46.94 10.53
N ILE A 464 -1.58 -46.29 10.16
CA ILE A 464 -1.53 -45.08 9.31
C ILE A 464 -1.70 -43.83 10.13
N ARG A 465 -0.97 -42.81 9.73
CA ARG A 465 -1.04 -41.46 10.33
C ARG A 465 -1.02 -40.41 9.25
N GLN A 466 -1.82 -39.36 9.44
CA GLN A 466 -1.75 -38.18 8.57
C GLN A 466 -0.52 -37.33 8.90
N ASP A 467 -0.01 -36.62 7.91
CA ASP A 467 1.06 -35.61 8.12
C ASP A 467 0.70 -34.66 9.24
N GLU A 468 1.66 -34.33 10.10
CA GLU A 468 1.44 -33.41 11.23
C GLU A 468 1.49 -31.95 10.80
N ASP A 469 2.09 -31.66 9.66
CA ASP A 469 2.25 -30.30 9.16
C ASP A 469 0.96 -29.76 8.52
N VAL A 470 0.86 -28.45 8.49
CA VAL A 470 -0.20 -27.73 7.77
C VAL A 470 0.39 -26.99 6.57
N LEU A 471 -0.49 -26.54 5.69
CA LEU A 471 -0.12 -25.76 4.52
C LEU A 471 0.17 -24.31 4.89
N ASP A 472 1.07 -23.69 4.13
CA ASP A 472 1.31 -22.26 4.17
C ASP A 472 0.01 -21.49 3.93
N THR A 473 -0.21 -20.41 4.68
CA THR A 473 -1.35 -19.51 4.52
C THR A 473 -1.58 -19.10 3.07
N TRP A 474 -0.51 -18.79 2.34
CA TRP A 474 -0.60 -18.35 0.96
C TRP A 474 -1.08 -19.47 0.00
N PHE A 475 -0.98 -20.73 0.39
CA PHE A 475 -1.51 -21.86 -0.37
C PHE A 475 -3.04 -21.95 -0.30
N SER A 476 -3.69 -21.28 0.62
CA SER A 476 -5.15 -21.11 0.61
C SER A 476 -5.55 -19.80 -0.07
N SER A 477 -4.88 -18.71 0.25
CA SER A 477 -5.29 -17.38 -0.22
C SER A 477 -5.00 -17.14 -1.71
N TRP A 478 -4.07 -17.87 -2.36
CA TRP A 478 -3.86 -17.76 -3.81
C TRP A 478 -5.05 -18.25 -4.64
N LEU A 479 -5.95 -19.03 -4.02
CA LEU A 479 -7.17 -19.52 -4.64
C LEU A 479 -8.35 -18.57 -4.48
N TRP A 480 -8.17 -17.47 -3.72
CA TRP A 480 -9.23 -16.60 -3.24
C TRP A 480 -10.22 -16.12 -4.30
N PRO A 481 -9.83 -15.59 -5.48
CA PRO A 481 -10.77 -15.13 -6.50
C PRO A 481 -11.66 -16.23 -7.09
N ILE A 482 -11.26 -17.49 -6.96
CA ILE A 482 -12.01 -18.65 -7.45
C ILE A 482 -12.83 -19.25 -6.31
N SER A 483 -12.22 -19.42 -5.14
CA SER A 483 -12.83 -20.10 -3.98
C SER A 483 -14.03 -19.34 -3.43
N VAL A 484 -13.98 -18.00 -3.39
CA VAL A 484 -15.08 -17.18 -2.84
C VAL A 484 -16.38 -17.29 -3.64
N PHE A 485 -16.31 -17.78 -4.87
CA PHE A 485 -17.44 -18.05 -5.75
C PHE A 485 -17.69 -19.56 -5.95
N ASP A 486 -17.20 -20.40 -5.05
CA ASP A 486 -17.32 -21.87 -5.10
C ASP A 486 -16.83 -22.52 -6.41
N GLY A 487 -15.88 -21.85 -7.09
CA GLY A 487 -15.41 -22.24 -8.42
C GLY A 487 -14.61 -23.53 -8.49
N PHE A 488 -14.17 -24.08 -7.35
CA PHE A 488 -13.57 -25.42 -7.26
C PHE A 488 -14.62 -26.51 -7.01
N LYS A 489 -15.64 -26.23 -6.20
CA LYS A 489 -16.71 -27.15 -5.89
C LYS A 489 -17.66 -27.33 -7.07
N ASP A 490 -18.01 -26.24 -7.74
CA ASP A 490 -18.81 -26.22 -8.96
C ASP A 490 -18.21 -25.21 -9.95
N PRO A 491 -17.31 -25.67 -10.85
CA PRO A 491 -16.61 -24.80 -11.80
C PRO A 491 -17.52 -24.06 -12.78
N ASP A 492 -18.76 -24.49 -12.90
CA ASP A 492 -19.74 -23.97 -13.84
C ASP A 492 -20.91 -23.21 -13.20
N ASN A 493 -20.87 -22.96 -11.89
CA ASN A 493 -21.92 -22.25 -11.19
C ASN A 493 -22.13 -20.81 -11.72
N ALA A 494 -23.28 -20.21 -11.42
CA ALA A 494 -23.67 -18.92 -11.94
C ALA A 494 -22.77 -17.78 -11.42
N ASP A 495 -22.31 -17.86 -10.17
CA ASP A 495 -21.49 -16.82 -9.56
C ASP A 495 -20.10 -16.74 -10.20
N ILE A 496 -19.38 -17.86 -10.34
CA ILE A 496 -18.07 -17.89 -10.95
C ILE A 496 -18.11 -17.44 -12.41
N LYS A 497 -19.15 -17.80 -13.15
CA LYS A 497 -19.33 -17.37 -14.55
C LYS A 497 -19.60 -15.88 -14.68
N TYR A 498 -20.22 -15.27 -13.68
CA TYR A 498 -20.63 -13.89 -13.70
C TYR A 498 -19.58 -12.95 -13.13
N TYR A 499 -18.96 -13.30 -11.99
CA TYR A 499 -18.06 -12.44 -11.26
C TYR A 499 -16.58 -12.63 -11.57
N TYR A 500 -16.19 -13.73 -12.19
CA TYR A 500 -14.80 -14.02 -12.54
C TYR A 500 -14.55 -13.88 -14.05
N PRO A 501 -13.45 -13.24 -14.50
CA PRO A 501 -12.44 -12.57 -13.70
C PRO A 501 -13.00 -11.34 -12.98
N THR A 502 -12.41 -11.01 -11.82
CA THR A 502 -12.78 -9.80 -11.10
C THR A 502 -12.18 -8.55 -11.77
N ASN A 503 -12.63 -7.34 -11.43
CA ASN A 503 -12.20 -6.13 -12.11
C ASN A 503 -10.90 -5.58 -11.51
N ASP A 504 -10.97 -5.09 -10.29
CA ASP A 504 -9.84 -4.42 -9.65
C ASP A 504 -9.46 -5.15 -8.35
N LEU A 505 -8.18 -5.44 -8.20
CA LEU A 505 -7.59 -5.90 -6.95
C LEU A 505 -6.85 -4.74 -6.30
N VAL A 506 -7.22 -4.34 -5.11
CA VAL A 506 -6.50 -3.31 -4.34
C VAL A 506 -5.68 -3.96 -3.26
N SER A 507 -4.36 -3.82 -3.32
CA SER A 507 -3.43 -4.51 -2.42
C SER A 507 -2.19 -3.67 -2.14
N ALA A 508 -1.31 -4.18 -1.27
CA ALA A 508 -0.04 -3.55 -0.97
C ALA A 508 1.11 -4.17 -1.79
N PRO A 509 2.13 -3.39 -2.17
CA PRO A 509 3.29 -3.90 -2.91
C PRO A 509 4.04 -5.00 -2.17
N GLU A 510 3.99 -5.00 -0.84
CA GLU A 510 4.68 -5.97 0.02
C GLU A 510 4.22 -7.41 -0.21
N ILE A 511 2.97 -7.61 -0.65
CA ILE A 511 2.40 -8.94 -0.92
C ILE A 511 2.24 -9.23 -2.43
N LEU A 512 2.96 -8.48 -3.27
CA LEU A 512 2.94 -8.69 -4.72
C LEU A 512 3.32 -10.13 -5.08
N PHE A 513 4.35 -10.69 -4.46
CA PHE A 513 4.84 -12.04 -4.74
C PHE A 513 4.17 -13.10 -3.88
N PHE A 514 3.85 -12.77 -2.65
CA PHE A 514 3.15 -13.69 -1.74
C PHE A 514 1.76 -14.06 -2.22
N TRP A 515 1.03 -13.10 -2.76
CA TRP A 515 -0.39 -13.24 -3.04
C TRP A 515 -0.76 -12.96 -4.49
N ILE A 516 -0.45 -11.77 -5.01
CA ILE A 516 -0.93 -11.30 -6.32
C ILE A 516 -0.39 -12.19 -7.44
N ALA A 517 0.93 -12.40 -7.51
CA ALA A 517 1.55 -13.25 -8.51
C ALA A 517 1.03 -14.69 -8.44
N ARG A 518 0.86 -15.23 -7.23
CA ARG A 518 0.35 -16.58 -7.00
C ARG A 518 -1.11 -16.72 -7.40
N MET A 519 -1.96 -15.70 -7.16
CA MET A 519 -3.33 -15.70 -7.67
C MET A 519 -3.39 -15.71 -9.20
N ILE A 520 -2.50 -14.97 -9.87
CA ILE A 520 -2.42 -14.99 -11.34
C ILE A 520 -2.05 -16.39 -11.83
N MET A 521 -1.06 -17.05 -11.19
CA MET A 521 -0.69 -18.43 -11.48
C MET A 521 -1.87 -19.37 -11.32
N ALA A 522 -2.59 -19.30 -10.18
CA ALA A 522 -3.75 -20.15 -9.92
C ALA A 522 -4.90 -19.90 -10.92
N GLY A 523 -5.11 -18.65 -11.32
CA GLY A 523 -6.10 -18.27 -12.32
C GLY A 523 -5.87 -18.97 -13.65
N TYR A 524 -4.64 -18.91 -14.16
CA TYR A 524 -4.29 -19.58 -15.42
C TYR A 524 -4.31 -21.09 -15.31
N GLU A 525 -3.86 -21.67 -14.19
CA GLU A 525 -3.87 -23.12 -13.99
C GLU A 525 -5.29 -23.69 -13.93
N TYR A 526 -6.21 -23.04 -13.19
CA TYR A 526 -7.52 -23.62 -12.90
C TYR A 526 -8.67 -23.04 -13.72
N ARG A 527 -8.51 -21.82 -14.26
CA ARG A 527 -9.53 -21.16 -15.08
C ARG A 527 -9.07 -20.84 -16.50
N GLY A 528 -7.79 -21.01 -16.82
CA GLY A 528 -7.20 -20.66 -18.11
C GLY A 528 -7.29 -19.18 -18.43
N ASN A 529 -7.49 -18.33 -17.43
CA ASN A 529 -7.71 -16.89 -17.58
C ASN A 529 -7.20 -16.14 -16.35
N LYS A 530 -6.95 -14.83 -16.53
CA LYS A 530 -6.58 -13.90 -15.45
C LYS A 530 -7.62 -13.90 -14.33
N PRO A 531 -7.19 -13.75 -13.05
CA PRO A 531 -8.11 -13.65 -11.92
C PRO A 531 -8.71 -12.24 -11.74
N PHE A 532 -8.06 -11.21 -12.26
CA PHE A 532 -8.46 -9.80 -12.20
C PHE A 532 -7.84 -9.02 -13.36
N GLU A 533 -8.42 -7.87 -13.68
CA GLU A 533 -7.93 -7.02 -14.79
C GLU A 533 -6.85 -6.05 -14.35
N ASN A 534 -7.07 -5.36 -13.23
CA ASN A 534 -6.18 -4.37 -12.70
C ASN A 534 -5.73 -4.71 -11.28
N VAL A 535 -4.51 -4.33 -10.95
CA VAL A 535 -3.95 -4.38 -9.61
C VAL A 535 -3.57 -2.98 -9.18
N TYR A 536 -4.32 -2.41 -8.25
CA TYR A 536 -3.99 -1.13 -7.62
C TYR A 536 -3.10 -1.38 -6.40
N LEU A 537 -1.85 -0.95 -6.48
CA LEU A 537 -0.89 -1.08 -5.39
C LEU A 537 -0.87 0.20 -4.55
N THR A 538 -1.32 0.09 -3.31
CA THR A 538 -1.33 1.21 -2.36
C THR A 538 0.09 1.54 -1.89
N GLY A 539 0.28 2.75 -1.34
CA GLY A 539 1.44 3.04 -0.53
C GLY A 539 1.33 2.43 0.87
N ILE A 540 2.45 2.38 1.57
CA ILE A 540 2.52 1.97 2.96
C ILE A 540 2.21 3.17 3.84
N VAL A 541 1.38 2.97 4.86
CA VAL A 541 1.12 4.01 5.86
C VAL A 541 2.25 4.01 6.90
N ARG A 542 2.94 5.14 7.01
CA ARG A 542 4.08 5.36 7.90
C ARG A 542 3.77 6.43 8.93
N ASP A 543 4.45 6.36 10.07
CA ASP A 543 4.40 7.42 11.08
C ASP A 543 5.21 8.68 10.63
N LYS A 544 5.16 9.74 11.43
CA LYS A 544 5.87 11.00 11.16
C LYS A 544 7.41 10.84 11.06
N GLN A 545 7.96 9.76 11.60
CA GLN A 545 9.37 9.41 11.51
C GLN A 545 9.70 8.52 10.28
N GLY A 546 8.72 8.23 9.43
CA GLY A 546 8.86 7.40 8.26
C GLY A 546 8.89 5.90 8.53
N ARG A 547 8.60 5.46 9.78
CA ARG A 547 8.54 4.03 10.14
C ARG A 547 7.19 3.46 9.75
N LYS A 548 7.18 2.23 9.23
CA LYS A 548 5.92 1.51 8.97
C LYS A 548 5.08 1.45 10.24
N MET A 549 3.80 1.81 10.12
CA MET A 549 2.88 1.67 11.25
C MET A 549 2.61 0.22 11.56
N SER A 550 2.80 -0.16 12.80
CA SER A 550 2.48 -1.48 13.32
C SER A 550 2.03 -1.42 14.78
N LYS A 551 1.25 -2.42 15.19
CA LYS A 551 0.80 -2.54 16.57
C LYS A 551 1.94 -2.86 17.53
N SER A 552 2.91 -3.64 17.07
CA SER A 552 4.08 -4.00 17.87
C SER A 552 4.94 -2.80 18.25
N LEU A 553 5.00 -1.79 17.38
CA LEU A 553 5.69 -0.53 17.64
C LEU A 553 4.85 0.49 18.40
N GLY A 554 3.53 0.27 18.56
CA GLY A 554 2.62 1.21 19.22
C GLY A 554 2.50 2.58 18.52
N ASN A 555 2.87 2.66 17.24
CA ASN A 555 2.90 3.89 16.45
C ASN A 555 1.70 4.05 15.51
N SER A 556 0.71 3.16 15.58
CA SER A 556 -0.54 3.23 14.83
C SER A 556 -1.69 3.62 15.75
N PRO A 557 -2.39 4.73 15.50
CA PRO A 557 -3.60 5.06 16.26
C PRO A 557 -4.69 4.00 16.02
N ASP A 558 -5.63 3.87 16.96
CA ASP A 558 -6.80 3.04 16.75
C ASP A 558 -7.71 3.69 15.71
N PRO A 559 -8.05 3.01 14.60
CA PRO A 559 -8.97 3.55 13.60
C PRO A 559 -10.34 3.92 14.15
N LEU A 560 -10.86 3.17 15.13
CA LEU A 560 -12.17 3.46 15.73
C LEU A 560 -12.17 4.76 16.53
N ASP A 561 -11.08 5.06 17.23
CA ASP A 561 -10.92 6.33 17.95
C ASP A 561 -10.89 7.51 16.98
N LEU A 562 -10.19 7.36 15.84
CA LEU A 562 -10.15 8.38 14.79
C LEU A 562 -11.53 8.59 14.15
N ILE A 563 -12.28 7.52 13.89
CA ILE A 563 -13.65 7.60 13.36
C ILE A 563 -14.55 8.28 14.38
N ALA A 564 -14.47 7.93 15.66
CA ALA A 564 -15.25 8.57 16.72
C ALA A 564 -14.98 10.09 16.83
N LYS A 565 -13.73 10.50 16.60
CA LYS A 565 -13.30 11.91 16.71
C LYS A 565 -13.57 12.74 15.46
N HIS A 566 -13.36 12.16 14.27
CA HIS A 566 -13.38 12.89 13.00
C HIS A 566 -14.52 12.49 12.07
N GLY A 567 -15.25 11.42 12.39
CA GLY A 567 -16.24 10.78 11.53
C GLY A 567 -15.59 9.87 10.48
N ALA A 568 -16.31 8.86 10.01
CA ALA A 568 -15.85 7.95 8.97
C ALA A 568 -15.51 8.70 7.66
N ASP A 569 -16.38 9.63 7.23
CA ASP A 569 -16.13 10.47 6.05
C ASP A 569 -14.85 11.30 6.19
N GLY A 570 -14.57 11.85 7.39
CA GLY A 570 -13.36 12.60 7.69
C GLY A 570 -12.10 11.75 7.59
N VAL A 571 -12.11 10.52 8.11
CA VAL A 571 -11.02 9.58 8.04
C VAL A 571 -10.78 9.14 6.59
N ARG A 572 -11.82 8.79 5.84
CA ARG A 572 -11.75 8.38 4.42
C ARG A 572 -11.09 9.45 3.57
N VAL A 573 -11.57 10.69 3.66
CA VAL A 573 -11.00 11.83 2.91
C VAL A 573 -9.56 12.10 3.33
N GLY A 574 -9.28 12.13 4.64
CA GLY A 574 -7.94 12.37 5.15
C GLY A 574 -6.92 11.36 4.64
N MET A 575 -7.27 10.08 4.60
CA MET A 575 -6.41 9.03 4.09
C MET A 575 -6.14 9.18 2.58
N LEU A 576 -7.14 9.56 1.80
CA LEU A 576 -7.04 9.60 0.33
C LEU A 576 -6.37 10.86 -0.22
N LEU A 577 -6.48 12.02 0.45
CA LEU A 577 -5.96 13.29 -0.06
C LEU A 577 -4.44 13.28 -0.33
N SER A 578 -3.68 12.43 0.37
CA SER A 578 -2.23 12.38 0.29
C SER A 578 -1.69 11.00 -0.08
N SER A 579 -2.50 10.13 -0.70
CA SER A 579 -2.18 8.73 -0.94
C SER A 579 -2.27 8.34 -2.43
N PRO A 580 -1.44 8.92 -3.32
CA PRO A 580 -1.38 8.45 -4.70
C PRO A 580 -0.86 7.01 -4.75
N ALA A 581 -1.29 6.24 -5.77
CA ALA A 581 -0.92 4.85 -5.94
C ALA A 581 0.59 4.62 -5.86
N GLY A 582 1.00 3.64 -5.08
CA GLY A 582 2.40 3.21 -4.93
C GLY A 582 3.34 4.17 -4.19
N ASN A 583 2.82 5.23 -3.59
CA ASN A 583 3.59 6.16 -2.77
C ASN A 583 3.20 6.04 -1.30
N ASP A 584 4.20 6.00 -0.43
CA ASP A 584 3.97 5.90 1.00
C ASP A 584 3.26 7.13 1.55
N LEU A 585 2.34 6.91 2.48
CA LEU A 585 1.63 7.94 3.21
C LEU A 585 2.28 8.17 4.57
N LEU A 586 2.82 9.35 4.78
CA LEU A 586 3.17 9.82 6.13
C LEU A 586 1.88 10.26 6.84
N PHE A 587 1.37 9.41 7.70
CA PHE A 587 0.12 9.67 8.38
C PHE A 587 0.28 10.71 9.50
N ASP A 588 -0.61 11.69 9.47
CA ASP A 588 -0.84 12.66 10.54
C ASP A 588 -2.33 12.75 10.82
N GLU A 589 -2.74 12.77 12.08
CA GLU A 589 -4.14 12.94 12.47
C GLU A 589 -4.75 14.23 11.92
N GLY A 590 -3.94 15.29 11.68
CA GLY A 590 -4.37 16.51 11.00
C GLY A 590 -4.99 16.28 9.62
N LEU A 591 -4.66 15.16 8.94
CA LEU A 591 -5.31 14.77 7.68
C LEU A 591 -6.78 14.40 7.90
N CYS A 592 -7.09 13.68 8.98
CA CYS A 592 -8.47 13.34 9.35
C CYS A 592 -9.25 14.60 9.79
N GLU A 593 -8.58 15.52 10.50
CA GLU A 593 -9.16 16.80 10.85
C GLU A 593 -9.49 17.65 9.60
N GLN A 594 -8.63 17.66 8.60
CA GLN A 594 -8.89 18.29 7.30
C GLN A 594 -10.14 17.68 6.64
N GLY A 595 -10.27 16.37 6.64
CA GLY A 595 -11.45 15.68 6.13
C GLY A 595 -12.73 16.06 6.89
N ARG A 596 -12.68 16.15 8.22
CA ARG A 596 -13.79 16.62 9.04
C ARG A 596 -14.15 18.08 8.73
N ASN A 597 -13.16 18.96 8.58
CA ASN A 597 -13.38 20.35 8.23
C ASN A 597 -14.02 20.49 6.83
N PHE A 598 -13.68 19.62 5.91
CA PHE A 598 -14.33 19.53 4.61
C PHE A 598 -15.79 19.11 4.71
N SER A 599 -16.09 18.09 5.55
CA SER A 599 -17.48 17.73 5.86
C SER A 599 -18.29 18.94 6.38
N ASN A 600 -17.71 19.69 7.33
CA ASN A 600 -18.36 20.88 7.87
C ASN A 600 -18.53 21.99 6.81
N LYS A 601 -17.61 22.13 5.86
CA LYS A 601 -17.73 23.07 4.74
C LYS A 601 -18.94 22.74 3.86
N ILE A 602 -19.10 21.46 3.50
CA ILE A 602 -20.25 20.99 2.71
C ILE A 602 -21.54 21.20 3.48
N TRP A 603 -21.53 20.86 4.78
CA TRP A 603 -22.71 21.05 5.65
C TRP A 603 -23.12 22.51 5.77
N ASN A 604 -22.17 23.42 5.90
CA ASN A 604 -22.46 24.86 5.95
C ASN A 604 -22.99 25.39 4.61
N ALA A 605 -22.47 24.91 3.49
CA ALA A 605 -23.02 25.22 2.15
C ALA A 605 -24.47 24.74 2.03
N PHE A 606 -24.75 23.53 2.48
CA PHE A 606 -26.13 23.01 2.53
C PHE A 606 -27.04 23.89 3.41
N ARG A 607 -26.61 24.22 4.62
CA ARG A 607 -27.40 25.08 5.51
C ARG A 607 -27.66 26.47 4.93
N LEU A 608 -26.69 27.03 4.22
CA LEU A 608 -26.84 28.30 3.55
C LEU A 608 -27.93 28.22 2.48
N VAL A 609 -27.86 27.25 1.58
CA VAL A 609 -28.83 27.08 0.49
C VAL A 609 -30.23 26.76 1.04
N LYS A 610 -30.32 25.86 2.02
CA LYS A 610 -31.61 25.47 2.62
C LYS A 610 -32.24 26.59 3.45
N GLY A 611 -31.46 27.55 3.92
CA GLY A 611 -31.92 28.68 4.71
C GLY A 611 -32.45 29.87 3.90
N TRP A 612 -32.33 29.84 2.58
CA TRP A 612 -32.86 30.93 1.74
C TRP A 612 -34.37 30.85 1.62
N GLU A 613 -35.04 32.00 1.79
CA GLU A 613 -36.45 32.18 1.44
C GLU A 613 -36.55 32.24 -0.08
N VAL A 614 -37.55 31.59 -0.69
CA VAL A 614 -37.75 31.57 -2.13
C VAL A 614 -38.91 32.47 -2.52
N SER A 615 -38.76 33.21 -3.60
CA SER A 615 -39.80 33.97 -4.25
C SER A 615 -40.07 33.50 -5.67
N THR A 616 -41.28 33.19 -5.99
CA THR A 616 -41.73 32.85 -7.35
C THR A 616 -42.07 34.08 -8.20
N THR A 617 -42.04 35.27 -7.62
CA THR A 617 -42.44 36.53 -8.28
C THR A 617 -41.21 37.38 -8.69
N ILE A 618 -40.04 37.13 -8.13
CA ILE A 618 -38.82 37.85 -8.47
C ILE A 618 -38.23 37.23 -9.78
N PRO A 619 -37.97 38.08 -10.81
CA PRO A 619 -37.28 37.60 -12.00
C PRO A 619 -35.83 37.21 -11.66
N GLN A 620 -35.30 36.20 -12.35
CA GLN A 620 -33.95 35.78 -12.18
C GLN A 620 -32.96 36.88 -12.55
N PRO A 621 -32.05 37.35 -11.67
CA PRO A 621 -31.06 38.37 -11.99
C PRO A 621 -30.06 37.89 -13.05
N ASP A 622 -29.56 38.82 -13.89
CA ASP A 622 -28.62 38.47 -14.97
C ASP A 622 -27.29 37.96 -14.39
N VAL A 623 -26.84 38.48 -13.25
CA VAL A 623 -25.69 37.94 -12.51
C VAL A 623 -25.90 36.46 -12.12
N ASN A 624 -27.10 36.08 -11.74
CA ASN A 624 -27.39 34.68 -11.38
C ASN A 624 -27.43 33.78 -12.61
N LYS A 625 -27.98 34.29 -13.74
CA LYS A 625 -27.96 33.55 -15.04
C LYS A 625 -26.52 33.30 -15.49
N ALA A 626 -25.65 34.31 -15.42
CA ALA A 626 -24.25 34.19 -15.78
C ALA A 626 -23.50 33.22 -14.86
N ALA A 627 -23.74 33.29 -13.56
CA ALA A 627 -23.16 32.38 -12.56
C ALA A 627 -23.58 30.93 -12.81
N ILE A 628 -24.87 30.66 -13.08
CA ILE A 628 -25.39 29.33 -13.40
C ILE A 628 -24.76 28.78 -14.67
N ALA A 629 -24.70 29.58 -15.74
CA ALA A 629 -24.11 29.16 -17.00
C ALA A 629 -22.62 28.83 -16.84
N TRP A 630 -21.89 29.65 -16.08
CA TRP A 630 -20.49 29.37 -15.78
C TRP A 630 -20.32 28.08 -14.97
N PHE A 631 -21.08 27.91 -13.88
CA PHE A 631 -20.92 26.77 -13.00
C PHE A 631 -21.36 25.46 -13.67
N ASP A 632 -22.38 25.48 -14.53
CA ASP A 632 -22.77 24.30 -15.31
C ASP A 632 -21.65 23.85 -16.26
N ALA A 633 -20.98 24.80 -16.94
CA ALA A 633 -19.82 24.51 -17.79
C ALA A 633 -18.63 23.98 -16.95
N ARG A 634 -18.33 24.61 -15.79
CA ARG A 634 -17.24 24.21 -14.90
C ARG A 634 -17.50 22.84 -14.27
N LEU A 635 -18.72 22.56 -13.84
CA LEU A 635 -19.12 21.27 -13.32
C LEU A 635 -18.99 20.17 -14.38
N SER A 636 -19.36 20.46 -15.63
CA SER A 636 -19.21 19.53 -16.74
C SER A 636 -17.74 19.21 -17.04
N GLU A 637 -16.88 20.24 -17.03
CA GLU A 637 -15.43 20.07 -17.17
C GLU A 637 -14.87 19.22 -16.02
N ALA A 638 -15.22 19.52 -14.76
CA ALA A 638 -14.77 18.78 -13.58
C ALA A 638 -15.22 17.31 -13.60
N ILE A 639 -16.44 17.02 -14.04
CA ILE A 639 -16.92 15.63 -14.19
C ILE A 639 -16.05 14.88 -15.20
N GLY A 640 -15.66 15.52 -16.32
CA GLY A 640 -14.75 14.95 -17.31
C GLY A 640 -13.38 14.62 -16.70
N GLU A 641 -12.76 15.58 -16.00
CA GLU A 641 -11.48 15.41 -15.30
C GLU A 641 -11.54 14.27 -14.26
N ILE A 642 -12.58 14.24 -13.45
CA ILE A 642 -12.78 13.23 -12.41
C ILE A 642 -12.94 11.84 -13.04
N ASN A 643 -13.70 11.71 -14.13
CA ASN A 643 -13.85 10.45 -14.84
C ASN A 643 -12.51 9.95 -15.41
N GLU A 644 -11.71 10.83 -16.00
CA GLU A 644 -10.37 10.49 -16.49
C GLU A 644 -9.45 10.00 -15.37
N HIS A 645 -9.52 10.62 -14.19
CA HIS A 645 -8.77 10.15 -13.01
C HIS A 645 -9.21 8.75 -12.59
N TYR A 646 -10.49 8.46 -12.55
CA TYR A 646 -10.99 7.12 -12.23
C TYR A 646 -10.57 6.07 -13.25
N GLU A 647 -10.64 6.38 -14.54
CA GLU A 647 -10.21 5.48 -15.64
C GLU A 647 -8.72 5.12 -15.54
N LYS A 648 -7.91 6.07 -15.04
CA LYS A 648 -6.48 5.89 -14.79
C LYS A 648 -6.17 5.37 -13.38
N LEU A 649 -7.18 5.00 -12.60
CA LEU A 649 -7.07 4.59 -11.20
C LEU A 649 -6.30 5.61 -10.32
N ARG A 650 -6.44 6.90 -10.60
CA ARG A 650 -5.87 8.01 -9.83
C ARG A 650 -6.88 8.51 -8.79
N ILE A 651 -7.16 7.71 -7.79
CA ILE A 651 -8.25 7.95 -6.84
C ILE A 651 -8.02 9.21 -5.99
N SER A 652 -6.78 9.47 -5.56
CA SER A 652 -6.42 10.71 -4.85
C SER A 652 -6.64 11.96 -5.72
N ASP A 653 -6.30 11.89 -7.02
CA ASP A 653 -6.50 13.00 -7.95
C ASP A 653 -7.99 13.25 -8.21
N ALA A 654 -8.79 12.18 -8.33
CA ALA A 654 -10.24 12.28 -8.45
C ALA A 654 -10.85 12.98 -7.22
N LEU A 655 -10.41 12.62 -6.01
CA LEU A 655 -10.83 13.30 -4.79
C LEU A 655 -10.37 14.77 -4.77
N MET A 656 -9.13 15.06 -5.16
CA MET A 656 -8.60 16.42 -5.16
C MET A 656 -9.36 17.33 -6.14
N SER A 657 -9.67 16.84 -7.35
CA SER A 657 -10.51 17.57 -8.31
C SER A 657 -11.92 17.81 -7.76
N SER A 658 -12.50 16.82 -7.11
CA SER A 658 -13.80 16.95 -6.43
C SER A 658 -13.75 17.93 -5.26
N TYR A 659 -12.69 17.90 -4.47
CA TYR A 659 -12.47 18.83 -3.36
C TYR A 659 -12.38 20.28 -3.84
N LYS A 660 -11.62 20.56 -4.90
CA LYS A 660 -11.49 21.88 -5.50
C LYS A 660 -12.83 22.37 -6.08
N LEU A 661 -13.54 21.50 -6.79
CA LEU A 661 -14.88 21.82 -7.30
C LEU A 661 -15.82 22.29 -6.19
N VAL A 662 -15.82 21.60 -5.05
CA VAL A 662 -16.70 21.93 -3.91
C VAL A 662 -16.20 23.17 -3.19
N TRP A 663 -14.92 23.21 -2.82
CA TRP A 663 -14.37 24.24 -1.95
C TRP A 663 -14.20 25.57 -2.66
N ASP A 664 -13.56 25.53 -3.85
CA ASP A 664 -13.19 26.72 -4.60
C ASP A 664 -14.32 27.16 -5.55
N ASP A 665 -14.76 26.29 -6.44
CA ASP A 665 -15.69 26.67 -7.50
C ASP A 665 -17.11 26.87 -6.95
N PHE A 666 -17.64 25.88 -6.21
CA PHE A 666 -19.01 25.97 -5.69
C PHE A 666 -19.14 26.91 -4.49
N CYS A 667 -18.35 26.66 -3.42
CA CYS A 667 -18.53 27.41 -2.17
C CYS A 667 -17.93 28.82 -2.22
N ALA A 668 -16.71 28.98 -2.79
CA ALA A 668 -16.04 30.28 -2.76
C ALA A 668 -16.52 31.23 -3.86
N TRP A 669 -16.96 30.69 -4.99
CA TRP A 669 -17.41 31.52 -6.11
C TRP A 669 -18.91 31.40 -6.39
N TYR A 670 -19.42 30.23 -6.77
CA TYR A 670 -20.81 30.11 -7.23
C TYR A 670 -21.81 30.60 -6.19
N LEU A 671 -21.73 30.08 -4.98
CA LEU A 671 -22.66 30.48 -3.92
C LEU A 671 -22.57 31.98 -3.57
N GLU A 672 -21.38 32.58 -3.60
CA GLU A 672 -21.24 34.01 -3.35
C GLU A 672 -21.80 34.88 -4.49
N LEU A 673 -21.68 34.41 -5.76
CA LEU A 673 -22.26 35.08 -6.91
C LEU A 673 -23.79 35.17 -6.83
N ILE A 674 -24.45 34.05 -6.48
CA ILE A 674 -25.91 33.93 -6.48
C ILE A 674 -26.55 34.34 -5.14
N LYS A 675 -25.79 34.42 -4.06
CA LYS A 675 -26.28 34.74 -2.71
C LYS A 675 -27.15 35.99 -2.72
N PRO A 676 -28.40 35.93 -2.25
CA PRO A 676 -29.27 37.09 -2.17
C PRO A 676 -28.75 38.11 -1.14
N ALA A 677 -29.16 39.35 -1.26
CA ALA A 677 -28.87 40.36 -0.23
C ALA A 677 -29.43 39.92 1.13
N TYR A 678 -28.86 40.43 2.20
CA TYR A 678 -29.30 40.05 3.56
C TYR A 678 -30.79 40.24 3.75
N GLN A 679 -31.48 39.20 4.24
CA GLN A 679 -32.93 39.14 4.43
C GLN A 679 -33.77 39.33 3.15
N GLN A 680 -33.18 39.16 1.98
CA GLN A 680 -33.95 39.14 0.73
C GLN A 680 -34.13 37.69 0.24
N PRO A 681 -35.26 37.38 -0.37
CA PRO A 681 -35.48 36.04 -0.93
C PRO A 681 -34.66 35.84 -2.22
N ILE A 682 -34.37 34.60 -2.53
CA ILE A 682 -33.81 34.18 -3.82
C ILE A 682 -34.94 33.88 -4.82
N ASP A 683 -34.70 34.09 -6.10
CA ASP A 683 -35.62 33.67 -7.15
C ASP A 683 -35.68 32.14 -7.29
N ALA A 684 -36.84 31.62 -7.66
CA ALA A 684 -37.09 30.18 -7.72
C ALA A 684 -36.22 29.44 -8.74
N ALA A 685 -35.91 30.09 -9.89
CA ALA A 685 -35.10 29.47 -10.95
C ALA A 685 -33.63 29.26 -10.51
N THR A 686 -33.06 30.25 -9.83
CA THR A 686 -31.72 30.16 -9.26
C THR A 686 -31.63 29.11 -8.17
N LEU A 687 -32.62 29.05 -7.24
CA LEU A 687 -32.60 28.03 -6.20
C LEU A 687 -32.74 26.61 -6.77
N GLU A 688 -33.60 26.40 -7.78
CA GLU A 688 -33.74 25.08 -8.40
C GLU A 688 -32.43 24.66 -9.12
N SER A 689 -31.80 25.54 -9.90
CA SER A 689 -30.51 25.27 -10.55
C SER A 689 -29.42 24.94 -9.52
N THR A 690 -29.37 25.70 -8.41
CA THR A 690 -28.42 25.47 -7.31
C THR A 690 -28.64 24.10 -6.65
N THR A 691 -29.90 23.72 -6.45
CA THR A 691 -30.26 22.40 -5.88
C THR A 691 -29.81 21.28 -6.80
N VAL A 692 -30.05 21.40 -8.11
CA VAL A 692 -29.58 20.40 -9.09
C VAL A 692 -28.04 20.29 -9.12
N PHE A 693 -27.34 21.42 -9.06
CA PHE A 693 -25.88 21.39 -8.97
C PHE A 693 -25.40 20.72 -7.69
N PHE A 694 -26.05 21.02 -6.58
CA PHE A 694 -25.68 20.41 -5.30
C PHE A 694 -25.89 18.89 -5.33
N GLU A 695 -26.99 18.41 -5.91
CA GLU A 695 -27.26 16.98 -6.09
C GLU A 695 -26.15 16.30 -6.92
N LYS A 696 -25.70 16.92 -8.02
CA LYS A 696 -24.59 16.41 -8.82
C LYS A 696 -23.28 16.38 -8.01
N ILE A 697 -23.00 17.43 -7.24
CA ILE A 697 -21.84 17.49 -6.33
C ILE A 697 -21.91 16.39 -5.28
N LEU A 698 -23.04 16.21 -4.62
CA LEU A 698 -23.24 15.14 -3.65
C LEU A 698 -22.99 13.77 -4.27
N SER A 699 -23.49 13.55 -5.49
CA SER A 699 -23.25 12.29 -6.23
C SER A 699 -21.78 12.04 -6.52
N ILE A 700 -21.02 13.08 -6.92
CA ILE A 700 -19.56 13.00 -7.14
C ILE A 700 -18.84 12.68 -5.82
N MET A 701 -19.28 13.29 -4.73
CA MET A 701 -18.65 13.11 -3.40
C MET A 701 -19.06 11.82 -2.69
N HIS A 702 -20.19 11.20 -3.04
CA HIS A 702 -20.72 10.04 -2.32
C HIS A 702 -19.74 8.86 -2.21
N PRO A 703 -18.96 8.48 -3.23
CA PRO A 703 -17.97 7.42 -3.07
C PRO A 703 -16.92 7.71 -1.99
N PHE A 704 -16.56 8.98 -1.79
CA PHE A 704 -15.56 9.41 -0.82
C PHE A 704 -16.16 9.66 0.58
N MET A 705 -17.36 10.24 0.63
CA MET A 705 -18.03 10.74 1.83
C MET A 705 -19.49 10.25 1.89
N PRO A 706 -19.71 8.93 2.05
CA PRO A 706 -21.03 8.33 1.87
C PRO A 706 -22.08 8.82 2.87
N PHE A 707 -21.68 9.12 4.11
CA PHE A 707 -22.65 9.42 5.17
C PHE A 707 -23.20 10.84 5.10
N ILE A 708 -22.34 11.84 4.98
CA ILE A 708 -22.79 13.24 4.87
C ILE A 708 -23.58 13.47 3.58
N THR A 709 -23.16 12.82 2.49
CA THR A 709 -23.86 13.00 1.21
C THR A 709 -25.25 12.38 1.21
N GLU A 710 -25.42 11.21 1.84
CA GLU A 710 -26.76 10.60 2.01
C GLU A 710 -27.65 11.47 2.93
N GLU A 711 -27.09 11.98 4.05
CA GLU A 711 -27.85 12.84 4.96
C GLU A 711 -28.32 14.11 4.27
N ILE A 712 -27.42 14.80 3.54
CA ILE A 712 -27.79 16.03 2.82
C ILE A 712 -28.76 15.73 1.68
N TRP A 713 -28.61 14.61 0.95
CA TRP A 713 -29.49 14.22 -0.13
C TRP A 713 -30.94 14.20 0.29
N HIS A 714 -31.22 13.60 1.44
CA HIS A 714 -32.59 13.52 2.01
C HIS A 714 -33.08 14.81 2.66
N LEU A 715 -32.15 15.67 3.12
CA LEU A 715 -32.54 16.96 3.72
C LEU A 715 -32.68 18.07 2.67
N LEU A 716 -32.07 17.94 1.51
CA LEU A 716 -32.07 18.97 0.47
C LEU A 716 -33.45 19.16 -0.16
N ARG A 717 -34.15 18.05 -0.43
CA ARG A 717 -35.54 18.01 -0.89
C ARG A 717 -36.24 16.72 -0.44
N ASP A 718 -37.57 16.72 -0.51
CA ASP A 718 -38.37 15.51 -0.24
C ASP A 718 -38.05 14.43 -1.27
N ARG A 719 -37.83 13.20 -0.80
CA ARG A 719 -37.49 12.05 -1.62
C ARG A 719 -38.58 10.98 -1.60
N ALA A 720 -38.79 10.35 -2.73
CA ALA A 720 -39.60 9.13 -2.78
C ALA A 720 -38.84 7.97 -2.11
N ALA A 721 -39.58 6.96 -1.66
CA ALA A 721 -38.96 5.74 -1.14
C ALA A 721 -38.09 5.08 -2.22
N GLY A 722 -36.82 4.85 -1.89
CA GLY A 722 -35.82 4.29 -2.81
C GLY A 722 -35.09 5.33 -3.71
N ASP A 723 -35.32 6.63 -3.48
CA ASP A 723 -34.53 7.70 -4.08
C ASP A 723 -33.36 8.03 -3.14
N ASP A 724 -32.42 7.10 -3.06
CA ASP A 724 -31.25 7.13 -2.19
C ASP A 724 -29.99 7.39 -3.02
N ILE A 725 -29.05 8.21 -2.51
CA ILE A 725 -27.89 8.60 -3.30
C ILE A 725 -26.97 7.41 -3.61
N ILE A 726 -26.91 6.43 -2.73
CA ILE A 726 -26.07 5.24 -2.91
C ILE A 726 -26.41 4.45 -4.19
N ILE A 727 -27.65 4.56 -4.68
CA ILE A 727 -28.10 3.94 -5.93
C ILE A 727 -28.45 4.97 -7.02
N ALA A 728 -28.20 6.26 -6.75
CA ALA A 728 -28.39 7.31 -7.75
C ALA A 728 -27.39 7.16 -8.91
N HIS A 729 -27.76 7.68 -10.08
CA HIS A 729 -26.89 7.62 -11.24
C HIS A 729 -25.71 8.59 -11.12
N TRP A 730 -24.52 8.12 -11.53
CA TRP A 730 -23.35 8.95 -11.67
C TRP A 730 -23.62 10.11 -12.64
N PRO A 731 -23.29 11.36 -12.28
CA PRO A 731 -23.60 12.51 -13.11
C PRO A 731 -22.79 12.47 -14.42
N LYS A 732 -23.47 12.81 -15.50
CA LYS A 732 -22.83 12.90 -16.84
C LYS A 732 -22.33 14.32 -17.06
N ALA A 733 -21.17 14.44 -17.70
CA ALA A 733 -20.68 15.71 -18.20
C ALA A 733 -21.66 16.26 -19.26
N GLY A 734 -22.02 17.52 -19.13
CA GLY A 734 -22.83 18.24 -20.12
C GLY A 734 -21.96 18.85 -21.22
N THR A 735 -22.52 19.81 -21.92
CA THR A 735 -21.80 20.57 -22.95
C THR A 735 -20.89 21.60 -22.24
N MET A 736 -19.62 21.65 -22.61
CA MET A 736 -18.67 22.64 -22.09
C MET A 736 -18.70 23.90 -22.95
N ASP A 737 -19.08 25.03 -22.39
CA ASP A 737 -18.91 26.35 -23.02
C ASP A 737 -17.48 26.87 -22.72
N LYS A 738 -16.56 26.67 -23.65
CA LYS A 738 -15.16 27.08 -23.53
C LYS A 738 -14.99 28.60 -23.39
N ALA A 739 -15.91 29.39 -23.97
CA ALA A 739 -15.85 30.85 -23.88
C ALA A 739 -16.09 31.28 -22.42
N ILE A 740 -17.17 30.81 -21.81
CA ILE A 740 -17.48 31.17 -20.41
C ILE A 740 -16.40 30.67 -19.44
N LEU A 741 -15.82 29.50 -19.71
CA LEU A 741 -14.70 28.96 -18.90
C LEU A 741 -13.42 29.81 -19.03
N SER A 742 -13.20 30.51 -20.14
CA SER A 742 -12.06 31.41 -20.31
C SER A 742 -12.33 32.83 -19.77
N GLU A 743 -13.59 33.27 -19.74
CA GLU A 743 -14.01 34.60 -19.32
C GLU A 743 -14.09 34.74 -17.80
N PHE A 744 -14.64 33.73 -17.11
CA PHE A 744 -14.83 33.80 -15.65
C PHE A 744 -13.51 33.99 -14.88
N PRO A 745 -12.40 33.32 -15.19
CA PRO A 745 -11.12 33.59 -14.53
C PRO A 745 -10.67 35.05 -14.56
N VAL A 746 -10.96 35.79 -15.62
CA VAL A 746 -10.67 37.24 -15.72
C VAL A 746 -11.51 37.98 -14.69
N ALA A 747 -12.80 37.68 -14.59
CA ALA A 747 -13.69 38.28 -13.60
C ALA A 747 -13.25 37.97 -12.16
N ALA A 748 -12.85 36.72 -11.90
CA ALA A 748 -12.38 36.25 -10.60
C ALA A 748 -11.06 36.93 -10.19
N GLU A 749 -10.13 37.09 -11.12
CA GLU A 749 -8.88 37.82 -10.91
C GLU A 749 -9.15 39.30 -10.59
N LEU A 750 -10.05 39.97 -11.34
CA LEU A 750 -10.48 41.37 -11.08
C LEU A 750 -11.07 41.51 -9.67
N ILE A 751 -12.00 40.64 -9.30
CA ILE A 751 -12.62 40.67 -7.97
C ILE A 751 -11.55 40.46 -6.89
N SER A 752 -10.62 39.53 -7.09
CA SER A 752 -9.54 39.25 -6.15
C SER A 752 -8.61 40.46 -5.97
N GLU A 753 -8.20 41.12 -7.05
CA GLU A 753 -7.35 42.31 -7.01
C GLU A 753 -8.06 43.54 -6.36
N ILE A 754 -9.35 43.70 -6.60
CA ILE A 754 -10.14 44.74 -5.94
C ILE A 754 -10.21 44.49 -4.42
N ARG A 755 -10.37 43.21 -4.02
CA ARG A 755 -10.37 42.82 -2.59
C ARG A 755 -8.98 43.04 -1.96
N ASN A 756 -7.92 42.67 -2.64
CA ASN A 756 -6.54 42.89 -2.22
C ASN A 756 -6.24 44.39 -2.09
N PHE A 757 -6.70 45.20 -3.03
CA PHE A 757 -6.59 46.66 -2.96
C PHE A 757 -7.27 47.21 -1.71
N ARG A 758 -8.51 46.80 -1.45
CA ARG A 758 -9.27 47.20 -0.24
C ARG A 758 -8.49 46.86 1.03
N GLN A 759 -8.02 45.62 1.14
CA GLN A 759 -7.26 45.16 2.31
C GLN A 759 -5.96 45.96 2.47
N SER A 760 -5.22 46.15 1.40
CA SER A 760 -3.94 46.88 1.43
C SER A 760 -4.09 48.36 1.83
N LYS A 761 -5.25 48.95 1.55
CA LYS A 761 -5.56 50.37 1.86
C LYS A 761 -6.39 50.53 3.15
N GLY A 762 -6.72 49.45 3.84
CA GLY A 762 -7.53 49.49 5.05
C GLY A 762 -8.96 50.01 4.79
N LEU A 763 -9.46 49.89 3.56
CA LEU A 763 -10.77 50.41 3.19
C LEU A 763 -11.89 49.54 3.73
N SER A 764 -12.96 50.16 4.21
CA SER A 764 -14.13 49.44 4.67
C SER A 764 -14.74 48.59 3.54
N PRO A 765 -15.15 47.36 3.82
CA PRO A 765 -15.92 46.55 2.85
C PRO A 765 -17.21 47.23 2.37
N LYS A 766 -17.73 48.20 3.11
CA LYS A 766 -18.94 48.97 2.78
C LYS A 766 -18.68 50.17 1.88
N GLU A 767 -17.43 50.62 1.74
CA GLU A 767 -17.09 51.75 0.89
C GLU A 767 -17.22 51.32 -0.58
N SER A 768 -17.94 52.06 -1.37
CA SER A 768 -18.12 51.74 -2.79
C SER A 768 -16.96 52.34 -3.60
N LEU A 769 -16.32 51.49 -4.43
CA LEU A 769 -15.23 51.92 -5.31
C LEU A 769 -15.72 52.00 -6.75
N GLU A 770 -15.01 52.73 -7.61
CA GLU A 770 -15.22 52.70 -9.07
C GLU A 770 -14.04 51.96 -9.73
N LEU A 771 -14.32 51.09 -10.71
CA LEU A 771 -13.30 50.43 -11.54
C LEU A 771 -13.30 51.06 -12.91
N MET A 772 -12.15 51.52 -13.35
CA MET A 772 -11.92 52.01 -14.72
C MET A 772 -11.07 50.98 -15.46
N VAL A 773 -11.48 50.57 -16.64
CA VAL A 773 -10.77 49.59 -17.47
C VAL A 773 -10.38 50.25 -18.79
N ARG A 774 -9.08 50.29 -19.08
CA ARG A 774 -8.62 50.83 -20.38
C ARG A 774 -8.74 49.76 -21.45
N THR A 775 -9.59 50.02 -22.39
CA THR A 775 -9.82 49.12 -23.53
C THR A 775 -10.16 49.91 -24.79
N ASN A 776 -9.68 49.40 -25.92
CA ASN A 776 -10.06 49.95 -27.26
C ASN A 776 -11.06 49.05 -27.96
N GLY A 777 -11.60 48.02 -27.26
CA GLY A 777 -12.51 47.05 -27.84
C GLY A 777 -13.40 46.40 -26.78
N ASP A 778 -14.14 45.40 -27.23
CA ASP A 778 -15.02 44.61 -26.39
C ASP A 778 -14.22 43.68 -25.46
N VAL A 779 -14.63 43.59 -24.20
CA VAL A 779 -14.08 42.67 -23.18
C VAL A 779 -15.19 41.75 -22.73
N PRO A 780 -15.27 40.54 -23.32
CA PRO A 780 -16.39 39.62 -23.11
C PRO A 780 -16.63 39.28 -21.61
N ALA A 781 -15.56 39.14 -20.83
CA ALA A 781 -15.65 38.91 -19.40
C ALA A 781 -16.38 40.06 -18.63
N LEU A 782 -16.19 41.34 -19.03
CA LEU A 782 -16.90 42.47 -18.42
C LEU A 782 -18.37 42.54 -18.85
N HIS A 783 -18.70 42.15 -20.08
CA HIS A 783 -20.07 42.06 -20.51
C HIS A 783 -20.86 40.97 -19.77
N ARG A 784 -20.29 39.80 -19.66
CA ARG A 784 -20.99 38.67 -19.04
C ARG A 784 -21.00 38.73 -17.53
N PHE A 785 -19.87 39.12 -16.90
CA PHE A 785 -19.68 39.10 -15.46
C PHE A 785 -19.55 40.50 -14.80
N GLY A 786 -19.84 41.56 -15.53
CA GLY A 786 -19.74 42.93 -15.01
C GLY A 786 -20.56 43.16 -13.75
N GLU A 787 -21.80 42.68 -13.70
CA GLU A 787 -22.63 42.75 -12.50
C GLU A 787 -22.07 41.92 -11.35
N ALA A 788 -21.47 40.77 -11.63
CA ALA A 788 -20.79 39.96 -10.62
C ALA A 788 -19.57 40.68 -10.03
N ILE A 789 -18.78 41.33 -10.88
CA ILE A 789 -17.61 42.13 -10.46
C ILE A 789 -18.05 43.31 -9.60
N ILE A 790 -19.12 44.03 -10.02
CA ILE A 790 -19.72 45.11 -9.23
C ILE A 790 -20.18 44.59 -7.87
N LYS A 791 -20.96 43.53 -7.82
CA LYS A 791 -21.50 42.89 -6.60
C LYS A 791 -20.39 42.46 -5.64
N LEU A 792 -19.45 41.63 -6.09
CA LEU A 792 -18.43 41.00 -5.24
C LEU A 792 -17.23 41.94 -4.98
N GLY A 793 -16.98 42.90 -5.84
CA GLY A 793 -16.02 43.99 -5.66
C GLY A 793 -16.56 45.13 -4.82
N ASN A 794 -17.88 45.17 -4.56
CA ASN A 794 -18.60 46.31 -3.99
C ASN A 794 -18.26 47.63 -4.74
N LEU A 795 -18.50 47.60 -6.03
CA LEU A 795 -18.24 48.73 -6.91
C LEU A 795 -19.52 49.54 -7.12
N SER A 796 -19.37 50.84 -7.38
CA SER A 796 -20.44 51.73 -7.86
C SER A 796 -20.67 51.56 -9.38
N ALA A 797 -19.58 51.36 -10.13
CA ALA A 797 -19.61 51.21 -11.57
C ALA A 797 -18.31 50.59 -12.10
N ILE A 798 -18.40 50.06 -13.33
CA ILE A 798 -17.23 49.71 -14.18
C ILE A 798 -17.31 50.64 -15.38
N ARG A 799 -16.24 51.43 -15.66
CA ARG A 799 -16.18 52.32 -16.82
C ARG A 799 -15.06 51.94 -17.77
N ALA A 800 -15.39 51.87 -19.03
CA ALA A 800 -14.37 51.76 -20.07
C ALA A 800 -13.77 53.16 -20.29
N ILE A 801 -12.45 53.24 -20.39
CA ILE A 801 -11.69 54.46 -20.65
C ILE A 801 -10.68 54.20 -21.74
N THR A 802 -10.33 55.28 -22.49
CA THR A 802 -9.30 55.20 -23.53
C THR A 802 -7.97 55.79 -23.12
N GLU A 803 -8.00 56.71 -22.15
CA GLU A 803 -6.83 57.39 -21.61
C GLU A 803 -6.63 57.05 -20.14
N LYS A 804 -5.37 57.13 -19.68
CA LYS A 804 -5.03 56.84 -18.27
C LYS A 804 -5.55 57.95 -17.36
N PRO A 805 -6.32 57.62 -16.31
CA PRO A 805 -6.80 58.61 -15.36
C PRO A 805 -5.67 59.08 -14.44
N GLN A 806 -5.64 60.34 -14.11
CA GLN A 806 -4.72 60.90 -13.10
C GLN A 806 -5.25 60.57 -11.69
N GLY A 807 -4.35 60.29 -10.77
CA GLY A 807 -4.69 60.04 -9.36
C GLY A 807 -5.46 58.74 -9.12
N ALA A 808 -5.26 57.72 -9.93
CA ALA A 808 -5.85 56.42 -9.77
C ALA A 808 -4.76 55.33 -9.54
N PHE A 809 -5.08 54.31 -8.76
CA PHE A 809 -4.23 53.16 -8.55
C PHE A 809 -4.30 52.23 -9.74
N PRO A 810 -3.22 51.99 -10.49
CA PRO A 810 -3.18 51.09 -11.63
C PRO A 810 -2.90 49.67 -11.19
N PHE A 811 -3.50 48.69 -11.89
CA PHE A 811 -3.13 47.30 -11.85
C PHE A 811 -3.45 46.63 -13.19
N VAL A 812 -2.85 45.48 -13.45
CA VAL A 812 -3.00 44.77 -14.71
C VAL A 812 -3.50 43.38 -14.43
N ILE A 813 -4.57 42.98 -15.09
CA ILE A 813 -5.09 41.62 -15.15
C ILE A 813 -4.94 41.08 -16.56
N ARG A 814 -4.01 40.16 -16.73
CA ARG A 814 -3.60 39.67 -18.05
C ARG A 814 -3.22 40.83 -18.96
N GLU A 815 -4.06 41.16 -19.95
CA GLU A 815 -3.82 42.27 -20.88
C GLU A 815 -4.64 43.53 -20.56
N LEU A 816 -5.49 43.49 -19.50
CA LEU A 816 -6.36 44.60 -19.13
C LEU A 816 -5.67 45.52 -18.16
N GLU A 817 -5.51 46.80 -18.55
CA GLU A 817 -5.09 47.84 -17.64
C GLU A 817 -6.29 48.40 -16.86
N CYS A 818 -6.24 48.28 -15.57
CA CYS A 818 -7.31 48.65 -14.66
C CYS A 818 -6.86 49.74 -13.71
N PHE A 819 -7.80 50.59 -13.27
CA PHE A 819 -7.53 51.71 -12.42
C PHE A 819 -8.64 51.85 -11.38
N ILE A 820 -8.27 52.11 -10.14
CA ILE A 820 -9.20 52.48 -9.06
C ILE A 820 -8.86 53.90 -8.61
N PRO A 821 -9.79 54.89 -8.70
CA PRO A 821 -9.57 56.24 -8.20
C PRO A 821 -9.21 56.20 -6.73
N MET A 822 -8.18 56.97 -6.34
CA MET A 822 -7.78 57.07 -4.95
C MET A 822 -8.58 58.18 -4.27
N SER A 823 -9.16 57.89 -3.09
CA SER A 823 -9.74 58.92 -2.24
C SER A 823 -8.61 59.81 -1.65
N GLU A 824 -8.93 61.06 -1.33
CA GLU A 824 -7.96 62.03 -0.83
C GLU A 824 -7.27 61.63 0.50
N ASN A 825 -7.66 60.54 1.13
CA ASN A 825 -7.19 60.07 2.44
C ASN A 825 -6.04 59.07 2.41
N VAL A 826 -5.34 58.86 1.30
CA VAL A 826 -4.25 57.88 1.22
C VAL A 826 -2.91 58.53 1.62
N ASP A 827 -2.22 57.94 2.60
CA ASP A 827 -0.85 58.30 2.98
C ASP A 827 0.11 58.03 1.79
N LYS A 828 0.46 59.11 1.07
CA LYS A 828 1.28 59.04 -0.15
C LYS A 828 2.70 58.55 0.12
N ASP A 829 3.26 58.79 1.28
CA ASP A 829 4.62 58.37 1.60
C ASP A 829 4.69 56.89 1.95
N ALA A 830 3.72 56.38 2.69
CA ALA A 830 3.58 54.97 2.95
C ALA A 830 3.34 54.17 1.66
N GLU A 831 2.52 54.71 0.76
CA GLU A 831 2.24 54.05 -0.54
C GLU A 831 3.44 54.03 -1.48
N ARG A 832 4.19 55.11 -1.54
CA ARG A 832 5.43 55.20 -2.33
C ARG A 832 6.45 54.17 -1.86
N LYS A 833 6.61 53.98 -0.57
CA LYS A 833 7.49 52.97 0.01
C LYS A 833 7.06 51.57 -0.34
N ARG A 834 5.77 51.26 -0.21
CA ARG A 834 5.20 49.96 -0.57
C ARG A 834 5.41 49.64 -2.04
N LEU A 835 5.10 50.56 -2.93
CA LEU A 835 5.29 50.38 -4.38
C LEU A 835 6.77 50.21 -4.73
N GLN A 836 7.68 50.84 -4.04
CA GLN A 836 9.12 50.67 -4.24
C GLN A 836 9.60 49.27 -3.82
N GLU A 837 9.07 48.75 -2.72
CA GLU A 837 9.36 47.39 -2.26
C GLU A 837 8.79 46.35 -3.25
N GLU A 838 7.56 46.55 -3.73
CA GLU A 838 6.90 45.69 -4.73
C GLU A 838 7.63 45.74 -6.08
N LEU A 839 8.12 46.90 -6.50
CA LEU A 839 8.94 47.06 -7.71
C LEU A 839 10.22 46.23 -7.59
N THR A 840 10.91 46.34 -6.48
CA THR A 840 12.16 45.61 -6.21
C THR A 840 11.94 44.10 -6.25
N TYR A 841 10.86 43.66 -5.61
CA TYR A 841 10.48 42.24 -5.62
C TYR A 841 10.18 41.72 -7.04
N THR A 842 9.35 42.47 -7.79
CA THR A 842 8.92 42.05 -9.14
C THR A 842 10.09 42.06 -10.15
N GLN A 843 11.02 43.03 -10.01
CA GLN A 843 12.27 43.04 -10.78
C GLN A 843 13.18 41.87 -10.47
N GLY A 844 13.27 41.48 -9.19
CA GLY A 844 13.98 40.27 -8.76
C GLY A 844 13.36 38.98 -9.35
N PHE A 845 12.03 38.90 -9.34
CA PHE A 845 11.29 37.81 -9.96
C PHE A 845 11.52 37.72 -11.48
N LEU A 846 11.41 38.86 -12.19
CA LEU A 846 11.68 38.94 -13.64
C LEU A 846 13.11 38.49 -13.96
N LYS A 847 14.11 38.93 -13.19
CA LYS A 847 15.49 38.50 -13.34
C LYS A 847 15.65 36.99 -13.20
N SER A 848 14.94 36.38 -12.27
CA SER A 848 14.94 34.92 -12.06
C SER A 848 14.31 34.17 -13.26
N VAL A 849 13.17 34.65 -13.76
CA VAL A 849 12.49 34.09 -14.94
C VAL A 849 13.35 34.24 -16.20
N MET A 850 13.96 35.41 -16.38
CA MET A 850 14.89 35.65 -17.49
C MET A 850 16.13 34.74 -17.42
N GLY A 851 16.65 34.50 -16.20
CA GLY A 851 17.76 33.58 -16.00
C GLY A 851 17.42 32.16 -16.42
N LYS A 852 16.19 31.68 -16.16
CA LYS A 852 15.71 30.37 -16.64
C LYS A 852 15.55 30.36 -18.15
N LEU A 853 14.93 31.36 -18.75
CA LEU A 853 14.74 31.48 -20.20
C LEU A 853 16.04 31.67 -20.96
N GLY A 854 17.09 32.28 -20.34
CA GLY A 854 18.43 32.41 -20.87
C GLY A 854 19.30 31.16 -20.73
N ASN A 855 18.83 30.12 -20.03
CA ASN A 855 19.55 28.86 -19.91
C ASN A 855 19.22 27.93 -21.09
N GLU A 856 20.12 27.83 -22.05
CA GLU A 856 19.94 26.99 -23.26
C GLU A 856 19.60 25.53 -22.90
N ARG A 857 20.17 24.97 -21.82
CA ARG A 857 19.86 23.60 -21.39
C ARG A 857 18.42 23.46 -20.87
N PHE A 858 17.89 24.49 -20.24
CA PHE A 858 16.48 24.50 -19.78
C PHE A 858 15.55 24.59 -21.00
N VAL A 859 15.79 25.55 -21.89
CA VAL A 859 14.91 25.78 -23.06
C VAL A 859 14.92 24.60 -24.03
N SER A 860 16.05 23.90 -24.21
CA SER A 860 16.15 22.74 -25.09
C SER A 860 15.62 21.42 -24.52
N ASN A 861 15.59 21.27 -23.19
CA ASN A 861 15.19 20.01 -22.55
C ASN A 861 13.79 20.08 -21.90
N ALA A 862 13.23 21.26 -21.68
CA ALA A 862 11.91 21.41 -21.10
C ALA A 862 10.82 21.21 -22.17
N LYS A 863 9.66 20.70 -21.73
CA LYS A 863 8.48 20.59 -22.63
C LYS A 863 8.08 21.99 -23.14
N PRO A 864 7.61 22.11 -24.37
CA PRO A 864 7.21 23.40 -24.96
C PRO A 864 6.22 24.20 -24.10
N GLU A 865 5.31 23.50 -23.44
CA GLU A 865 4.31 24.08 -22.52
C GLU A 865 4.95 24.77 -21.30
N VAL A 866 6.06 24.19 -20.78
CA VAL A 866 6.79 24.73 -19.63
C VAL A 866 7.54 26.00 -20.05
N VAL A 867 8.13 26.00 -21.23
CA VAL A 867 8.82 27.18 -21.79
C VAL A 867 7.82 28.31 -22.06
N ALA A 868 6.64 27.97 -22.65
CA ALA A 868 5.57 28.93 -22.88
C ALA A 868 5.03 29.54 -21.56
N ALA A 869 4.91 28.73 -20.50
CA ALA A 869 4.51 29.20 -19.18
C ALA A 869 5.54 30.20 -18.58
N GLU A 870 6.84 29.95 -18.73
CA GLU A 870 7.88 30.87 -18.27
C GLU A 870 7.94 32.15 -19.14
N GLN A 871 7.69 32.07 -20.45
CA GLN A 871 7.55 33.24 -21.32
C GLN A 871 6.36 34.10 -20.91
N LYS A 872 5.23 33.49 -20.57
CA LYS A 872 4.06 34.20 -20.05
C LYS A 872 4.36 34.89 -18.72
N LYS A 873 5.02 34.22 -17.77
CA LYS A 873 5.46 34.85 -16.50
C LYS A 873 6.37 36.06 -16.73
N LYS A 874 7.23 36.02 -17.74
CA LYS A 874 8.08 37.14 -18.13
C LYS A 874 7.22 38.33 -18.59
N ALA A 875 6.28 38.09 -19.52
CA ALA A 875 5.41 39.16 -20.03
C ALA A 875 4.55 39.80 -18.93
N ASP A 876 3.99 38.96 -18.03
CA ASP A 876 3.18 39.42 -16.89
C ASP A 876 4.01 40.24 -15.93
N ALA A 877 5.25 39.86 -15.63
CA ALA A 877 6.16 40.60 -14.76
C ALA A 877 6.58 41.93 -15.37
N GLU A 878 6.89 41.99 -16.67
CA GLU A 878 7.22 43.20 -17.38
C GLU A 878 6.05 44.18 -17.41
N ALA A 879 4.82 43.70 -17.61
CA ALA A 879 3.59 44.50 -17.55
C ALA A 879 3.39 45.09 -16.12
N LYS A 880 3.58 44.24 -15.09
CA LYS A 880 3.45 44.64 -13.69
C LYS A 880 4.49 45.68 -13.30
N ILE A 881 5.74 45.54 -13.72
CA ILE A 881 6.81 46.55 -13.46
C ILE A 881 6.40 47.90 -14.04
N ARG A 882 5.97 47.95 -15.30
CA ARG A 882 5.51 49.21 -15.93
C ARG A 882 4.36 49.85 -15.16
N ALA A 883 3.38 49.05 -14.74
CA ALA A 883 2.25 49.60 -13.97
C ALA A 883 2.70 50.17 -12.60
N ILE A 884 3.65 49.52 -11.91
CA ILE A 884 4.18 50.01 -10.63
C ILE A 884 5.01 51.32 -10.83
N GLU A 885 5.85 51.39 -11.87
CA GLU A 885 6.64 52.58 -12.18
C GLU A 885 5.74 53.76 -12.54
N GLU A 886 4.66 53.51 -13.29
CA GLU A 886 3.65 54.51 -13.59
C GLU A 886 2.91 54.98 -12.32
N ALA A 887 2.57 54.06 -11.41
CA ALA A 887 1.95 54.40 -10.14
C ALA A 887 2.86 55.27 -9.27
N LEU A 888 4.16 54.94 -9.22
CA LEU A 888 5.18 55.71 -8.53
C LEU A 888 5.33 57.11 -9.10
N SER A 889 5.20 57.29 -10.43
CA SER A 889 5.27 58.57 -11.07
C SER A 889 4.00 59.43 -10.90
N ALA A 890 2.87 58.78 -10.62
CA ALA A 890 1.58 59.43 -10.38
C ALA A 890 1.33 59.87 -8.92
N LEU A 891 2.11 59.33 -7.93
CA LEU A 891 2.11 59.72 -6.52
C LEU A 891 2.94 60.93 -6.25
#